data_9a768942c92425bdb05d2ee00e0b754d
#
_entry.id   9a768942c92425bdb05d2ee00e0b754d
#
_cell.length_a   1.000
_cell.length_b   1.000
_cell.length_c   1.000
_cell.angle_alpha   90.00
_cell.angle_beta   90.00
_cell.angle_gamma   90.00
#
_symmetry.space_group_name_H-M   'P 1'
#
loop_
_entity.id
_entity.type
_entity.pdbx_description
1 polymer ?
#
loop_
_entity_poly.entity_id
_entity_poly.type
_entity_poly.pdbx_seq_one_letter_code
_entity_poly.pdbx_strand_id
1 'polypeptide(L)'
;MERISENQQLILRLLTKALFNKQIELPEKIDLDGICKESITQTVLPLIYKVLGEVMPPEEKTKWQRLIYQMLANNVQVLYEHKQVHDIFTRAKVPYVIIKGACSAKYYPEPKLRMMGDVDFVVKEKDLTRAGDVLKKEGFIWTEDKEHPAHHAYHKGRSTWEMHWTMSGIPTGENGKNTRKYFDEIIETAVYDSDGYNIPDEFHHGLVMLIHNARHLVNTGIGVRHLCDWAVFIEKFDENEFKDTFEEKLKECGLWRFSQLLTQLSIKYLGMSEKAWAMEDVDEEYLDSMMSDIFAGGNFGRKDPERINQAKLFTNQRTGTVGDNGFIRQGVASLNERALRAMPIAKRVPVLLPLSWLYVGIRHLRRIRRGLRPSIHINRMVEGASERRNIYKEFHLFEKRGNSASINENNKSFAYDLLKKYGMPIFKCIKKTPLRRPLYYFQDACFVIRYWLYGPSRVSKTDIENVEQNVTFLYKSFERQNQAKRLYKCLRRYYPKVKIVIADDSSMPLVIDKKDQNLTILQLPFNSGLGKGLAEALKRVTTDYVMRMDDDELLTPKSKVHDQLKYLQKNTDVDLVGFQVTHLDKKRLIDRYRRIQMNKVLKIPAGTVIDGKEVIYKPANVYLVRTESLRKVGYDSNIRMIDHHEFFYRAAGEIVSVMDSEAYVLHCHNWFESRDYEGYRSAYREDAHYIVSKHGI
;
A
#
# COMPACT_ATOMS: atom_id res chain seq x y z
N MET A 1 12.61 -3.17 1.07
CA MET A 1 13.15 -1.80 0.74
C MET A 1 14.67 -1.88 0.65
N GLU A 2 15.27 -1.04 -0.20
CA GLU A 2 16.75 -0.94 -0.25
C GLU A 2 17.26 -0.37 1.09
N ARG A 3 18.43 -0.85 1.54
CA ARG A 3 19.10 -0.29 2.72
C ARG A 3 19.53 1.15 2.44
N ILE A 4 19.59 2.00 3.47
CA ILE A 4 20.10 3.37 3.35
C ILE A 4 21.54 3.36 2.83
N SER A 5 21.88 4.28 1.92
CA SER A 5 23.20 4.37 1.27
C SER A 5 24.28 4.81 2.26
N GLU A 6 25.56 4.59 1.89
CA GLU A 6 26.72 5.06 2.69
C GLU A 6 26.69 6.56 2.95
N ASN A 7 26.32 7.38 1.96
CA ASN A 7 26.15 8.82 2.11
C ASN A 7 25.05 9.16 3.13
N GLN A 8 23.95 8.42 3.13
CA GLN A 8 22.85 8.61 4.09
C GLN A 8 23.26 8.20 5.50
N GLN A 9 23.99 7.10 5.64
CA GLN A 9 24.56 6.68 6.93
C GLN A 9 25.55 7.72 7.48
N LEU A 10 26.40 8.29 6.59
CA LEU A 10 27.35 9.33 7.00
C LEU A 10 26.61 10.61 7.43
N ILE A 11 25.56 11.02 6.71
CA ILE A 11 24.71 12.16 7.12
C ILE A 11 24.17 11.96 8.54
N LEU A 12 23.65 10.77 8.87
CA LEU A 12 23.14 10.48 10.22
C LEU A 12 24.22 10.57 11.28
N ARG A 13 25.43 10.02 11.04
CA ARG A 13 26.56 10.16 11.95
C ARG A 13 26.99 11.62 12.14
N LEU A 14 27.03 12.41 11.05
CA LEU A 14 27.34 13.84 11.12
C LEU A 14 26.30 14.62 11.94
N LEU A 15 25.02 14.26 11.81
CA LEU A 15 23.95 14.84 12.64
C LEU A 15 24.10 14.46 14.10
N THR A 16 24.48 13.21 14.41
CA THR A 16 24.80 12.78 15.79
C THR A 16 25.86 13.70 16.43
N LYS A 17 26.94 14.01 15.69
CA LYS A 17 27.97 14.95 16.13
C LYS A 17 27.46 16.38 16.27
N ALA A 18 26.70 16.86 15.27
CA ALA A 18 26.19 18.23 15.25
C ALA A 18 25.17 18.53 16.36
N LEU A 19 24.31 17.55 16.70
CA LEU A 19 23.21 17.72 17.65
C LEU A 19 23.60 17.36 19.09
N PHE A 20 24.36 16.27 19.26
CA PHE A 20 24.67 15.71 20.61
C PHE A 20 26.14 15.69 20.96
N ASN A 21 27.01 16.28 20.12
CA ASN A 21 28.47 16.36 20.30
C ASN A 21 29.17 15.00 20.54
N LYS A 22 28.58 13.90 20.05
CA LYS A 22 29.17 12.57 20.17
C LYS A 22 30.32 12.39 19.19
N GLN A 23 31.32 11.58 19.59
CA GLN A 23 32.44 11.23 18.71
C GLN A 23 31.93 10.39 17.51
N ILE A 24 32.47 10.67 16.34
CA ILE A 24 32.18 9.93 15.11
C ILE A 24 33.46 9.68 14.34
N GLU A 25 33.51 8.59 13.64
CA GLU A 25 34.57 8.28 12.67
C GLU A 25 34.16 8.75 11.27
N LEU A 26 35.05 9.47 10.60
CA LEU A 26 34.87 9.88 9.22
C LEU A 26 35.59 8.89 8.30
N PRO A 27 34.98 8.49 7.17
CA PRO A 27 35.65 7.65 6.18
C PRO A 27 36.78 8.41 5.50
N GLU A 28 37.80 7.68 5.02
CA GLU A 28 38.97 8.28 4.31
C GLU A 28 38.54 9.05 3.03
N LYS A 29 37.50 8.58 2.37
CA LYS A 29 36.94 9.23 1.18
C LYS A 29 35.49 9.60 1.44
N ILE A 30 35.16 10.85 1.17
CA ILE A 30 33.81 11.40 1.33
C ILE A 30 33.31 11.92 -0.02
N ASP A 31 32.15 11.44 -0.45
CA ASP A 31 31.41 12.00 -1.60
C ASP A 31 30.73 13.31 -1.19
N LEU A 32 31.48 14.41 -1.23
CA LEU A 32 31.00 15.73 -0.81
C LEU A 32 29.81 16.21 -1.65
N ASP A 33 29.77 15.91 -2.95
CA ASP A 33 28.67 16.30 -3.84
C ASP A 33 27.37 15.52 -3.51
N GLY A 34 27.48 14.21 -3.29
CA GLY A 34 26.35 13.37 -2.89
C GLY A 34 25.81 13.76 -1.51
N ILE A 35 26.68 13.98 -0.53
CA ILE A 35 26.33 14.48 0.81
C ILE A 35 25.63 15.83 0.73
N CYS A 36 26.15 16.77 -0.06
CA CYS A 36 25.55 18.09 -0.25
C CYS A 36 24.14 18.01 -0.79
N LYS A 37 23.93 17.30 -1.91
CA LYS A 37 22.62 17.11 -2.55
C LYS A 37 21.61 16.46 -1.63
N GLU A 38 22.01 15.39 -0.95
CA GLU A 38 21.15 14.69 0.00
C GLU A 38 20.79 15.60 1.19
N SER A 39 21.79 16.30 1.78
CA SER A 39 21.58 17.20 2.91
C SER A 39 20.65 18.38 2.59
N ILE A 40 20.72 18.93 1.36
CA ILE A 40 19.77 19.93 0.87
C ILE A 40 18.35 19.31 0.80
N THR A 41 18.23 18.12 0.24
CA THR A 41 16.95 17.41 0.10
C THR A 41 16.31 17.11 1.46
N GLN A 42 17.13 16.79 2.46
CA GLN A 42 16.71 16.52 3.83
C GLN A 42 16.62 17.79 4.70
N THR A 43 17.00 18.96 4.15
CA THR A 43 17.00 20.28 4.83
C THR A 43 17.85 20.33 6.10
N VAL A 44 19.04 19.68 6.07
CA VAL A 44 20.00 19.59 7.18
C VAL A 44 21.41 20.11 6.83
N LEU A 45 21.61 20.70 5.64
CA LEU A 45 22.92 21.10 5.15
C LEU A 45 23.72 21.98 6.11
N PRO A 46 23.16 22.99 6.81
CA PRO A 46 23.93 23.80 7.75
C PRO A 46 24.51 23.01 8.94
N LEU A 47 23.76 22.01 9.43
CA LEU A 47 24.22 21.12 10.49
C LEU A 47 25.37 20.22 10.02
N ILE A 48 25.26 19.69 8.80
CA ILE A 48 26.33 18.88 8.19
C ILE A 48 27.59 19.71 7.97
N TYR A 49 27.44 20.94 7.48
CA TYR A 49 28.57 21.85 7.27
C TYR A 49 29.29 22.22 8.56
N LYS A 50 28.58 22.38 9.67
CA LYS A 50 29.18 22.61 10.98
C LYS A 50 30.29 21.58 11.32
N VAL A 51 30.07 20.31 10.94
CA VAL A 51 30.99 19.21 11.21
C VAL A 51 32.05 19.05 10.10
N LEU A 52 31.60 18.98 8.84
CA LEU A 52 32.50 18.73 7.71
C LEU A 52 33.31 19.94 7.28
N GLY A 53 32.84 21.15 7.56
CA GLY A 53 33.51 22.39 7.14
C GLY A 53 34.91 22.58 7.72
N GLU A 54 35.24 21.87 8.81
CA GLU A 54 36.59 21.89 9.43
C GLU A 54 37.58 21.04 8.63
N VAL A 55 37.11 19.98 7.96
CA VAL A 55 37.96 18.99 7.28
C VAL A 55 37.84 19.05 5.75
N MET A 56 37.00 19.95 5.21
CA MET A 56 36.81 20.12 3.78
C MET A 56 37.98 20.77 3.06
N PRO A 57 38.28 20.38 1.82
CA PRO A 57 39.17 21.13 0.93
C PRO A 57 38.68 22.57 0.73
N PRO A 58 39.60 23.58 0.64
CA PRO A 58 39.23 25.00 0.58
C PRO A 58 38.27 25.38 -0.54
N GLU A 59 38.39 24.75 -1.70
CA GLU A 59 37.48 24.99 -2.85
C GLU A 59 36.06 24.56 -2.55
N GLU A 60 35.88 23.35 -2.02
CA GLU A 60 34.56 22.81 -1.66
C GLU A 60 33.97 23.59 -0.48
N LYS A 61 34.79 23.94 0.49
CA LYS A 61 34.38 24.80 1.62
C LYS A 61 33.78 26.11 1.13
N THR A 62 34.42 26.76 0.15
CA THR A 62 33.94 28.04 -0.43
C THR A 62 32.60 27.86 -1.14
N LYS A 63 32.41 26.78 -1.89
CA LYS A 63 31.14 26.47 -2.56
C LYS A 63 29.99 26.30 -1.55
N TRP A 64 30.23 25.49 -0.51
CA TRP A 64 29.23 25.23 0.52
C TRP A 64 28.93 26.49 1.34
N GLN A 65 29.92 27.31 1.68
CA GLN A 65 29.73 28.57 2.39
C GLN A 65 28.72 29.49 1.71
N ARG A 66 28.77 29.61 0.39
CA ARG A 66 27.79 30.43 -0.35
C ARG A 66 26.35 29.95 -0.15
N LEU A 67 26.13 28.64 -0.25
CA LEU A 67 24.80 28.04 0.01
C LEU A 67 24.37 28.24 1.44
N ILE A 68 25.27 28.02 2.42
CA ILE A 68 24.97 28.17 3.83
C ILE A 68 24.62 29.62 4.16
N TYR A 69 25.37 30.61 3.68
CA TYR A 69 25.05 32.01 3.94
C TYR A 69 23.67 32.41 3.40
N GLN A 70 23.28 31.91 2.21
CA GLN A 70 21.94 32.15 1.70
C GLN A 70 20.87 31.52 2.60
N MET A 71 21.10 30.29 3.10
CA MET A 71 20.19 29.60 3.99
C MET A 71 20.08 30.29 5.36
N LEU A 72 21.20 30.73 5.93
CA LEU A 72 21.20 31.46 7.19
C LEU A 72 20.54 32.83 7.06
N ALA A 73 20.76 33.55 5.96
CA ALA A 73 20.09 34.81 5.70
C ALA A 73 18.55 34.63 5.64
N ASN A 74 18.09 33.54 5.01
CA ASN A 74 16.66 33.20 5.03
C ASN A 74 16.16 32.92 6.44
N ASN A 75 16.91 32.16 7.26
CA ASN A 75 16.50 31.88 8.64
C ASN A 75 16.41 33.17 9.47
N VAL A 76 17.35 34.11 9.32
CA VAL A 76 17.32 35.41 10.01
C VAL A 76 16.08 36.22 9.58
N GLN A 77 15.75 36.20 8.28
CA GLN A 77 14.55 36.85 7.77
C GLN A 77 13.29 36.25 8.40
N VAL A 78 13.17 34.95 8.45
CA VAL A 78 12.01 34.24 9.04
C VAL A 78 11.90 34.55 10.55
N LEU A 79 13.00 34.59 11.31
CA LEU A 79 12.99 34.98 12.70
C LEU A 79 12.52 36.43 12.89
N TYR A 80 12.98 37.36 12.03
CA TYR A 80 12.49 38.72 12.03
C TYR A 80 10.99 38.80 11.77
N GLU A 81 10.50 38.00 10.85
CA GLU A 81 9.08 37.94 10.53
C GLU A 81 8.21 37.42 11.69
N HIS A 82 8.72 36.46 12.49
CA HIS A 82 8.03 36.04 13.71
C HIS A 82 7.83 37.21 14.69
N LYS A 83 8.84 38.08 14.82
CA LYS A 83 8.71 39.31 15.62
C LYS A 83 7.69 40.27 15.03
N GLN A 84 7.62 40.38 13.70
CA GLN A 84 6.60 41.18 13.04
C GLN A 84 5.18 40.64 13.32
N VAL A 85 4.98 39.31 13.35
CA VAL A 85 3.71 38.69 13.76
C VAL A 85 3.34 39.19 15.16
N HIS A 86 4.28 39.14 16.12
CA HIS A 86 4.06 39.64 17.48
C HIS A 86 3.62 41.09 17.48
N ASP A 87 4.39 41.97 16.86
CA ASP A 87 4.11 43.43 16.87
C ASP A 87 2.76 43.79 16.26
N ILE A 88 2.40 43.14 15.14
CA ILE A 88 1.15 43.34 14.41
C ILE A 88 -0.04 42.88 15.25
N PHE A 89 -0.03 41.64 15.75
CA PHE A 89 -1.17 41.07 16.45
C PHE A 89 -1.34 41.58 17.86
N THR A 90 -0.25 41.94 18.57
CA THR A 90 -0.30 42.61 19.86
C THR A 90 -0.94 43.98 19.74
N ARG A 91 -0.48 44.80 18.76
CA ARG A 91 -1.07 46.11 18.47
C ARG A 91 -2.56 46.03 18.11
N ALA A 92 -2.92 44.96 17.35
CA ALA A 92 -4.30 44.72 16.97
C ALA A 92 -5.14 44.04 18.09
N LYS A 93 -4.54 43.67 19.22
CA LYS A 93 -5.16 42.92 20.32
C LYS A 93 -5.82 41.61 19.84
N VAL A 94 -5.20 40.91 18.91
CA VAL A 94 -5.63 39.57 18.42
C VAL A 94 -4.76 38.54 19.10
N PRO A 95 -5.33 37.60 19.87
CA PRO A 95 -4.57 36.51 20.47
C PRO A 95 -3.99 35.60 19.39
N TYR A 96 -2.72 35.25 19.51
CA TYR A 96 -1.98 34.43 18.56
C TYR A 96 -0.92 33.61 19.28
N VAL A 97 -0.45 32.55 18.61
CA VAL A 97 0.71 31.73 19.02
C VAL A 97 1.51 31.35 17.78
N ILE A 98 2.81 31.57 17.80
CA ILE A 98 3.73 31.11 16.76
C ILE A 98 3.97 29.61 16.95
N ILE A 99 3.91 28.83 15.87
CA ILE A 99 4.13 27.40 15.92
C ILE A 99 5.25 26.97 14.96
N LYS A 100 5.81 25.77 15.14
CA LYS A 100 6.86 25.21 14.27
C LYS A 100 8.16 26.06 14.25
N GLY A 101 8.73 26.31 13.08
CA GLY A 101 9.88 27.18 12.78
C GLY A 101 10.82 27.51 13.96
N ALA A 102 10.65 28.71 14.49
CA ALA A 102 11.43 29.24 15.61
C ALA A 102 11.23 28.42 16.89
N CYS A 103 10.00 27.93 17.16
CA CYS A 103 9.72 27.16 18.37
C CYS A 103 10.52 25.85 18.43
N SER A 104 10.74 25.17 17.28
CA SER A 104 11.59 23.98 17.24
C SER A 104 13.09 24.34 17.23
N ALA A 105 13.47 25.48 16.62
CA ALA A 105 14.87 25.88 16.50
C ALA A 105 15.54 26.10 17.87
N LYS A 106 14.82 26.59 18.86
CA LYS A 106 15.33 26.89 20.21
C LYS A 106 15.89 25.66 20.95
N TYR A 107 15.48 24.47 20.56
CA TYR A 107 15.99 23.21 21.14
C TYR A 107 17.33 22.74 20.55
N TYR A 108 17.75 23.31 19.42
CA TYR A 108 19.03 22.99 18.79
C TYR A 108 20.20 23.64 19.55
N PRO A 109 21.37 22.98 19.60
CA PRO A 109 22.60 23.58 20.17
C PRO A 109 22.93 24.93 19.52
N GLU A 110 22.66 25.09 18.23
CA GLU A 110 22.77 26.33 17.46
C GLU A 110 21.47 26.58 16.67
N PRO A 111 20.51 27.33 17.22
CA PRO A 111 19.19 27.55 16.62
C PRO A 111 19.21 28.05 15.16
N LYS A 112 20.22 28.85 14.81
CA LYS A 112 20.37 29.44 13.46
C LYS A 112 20.65 28.38 12.37
N LEU A 113 21.19 27.21 12.74
CA LEU A 113 21.50 26.14 11.78
C LEU A 113 20.28 25.29 11.42
N ARG A 114 19.18 25.39 12.16
CA ARG A 114 17.93 24.73 11.80
C ARG A 114 17.23 25.49 10.68
N MET A 115 17.05 24.84 9.54
CA MET A 115 16.40 25.44 8.36
C MET A 115 14.93 25.76 8.62
N MET A 116 14.53 26.99 8.29
CA MET A 116 13.17 27.50 8.40
C MET A 116 12.65 27.89 7.00
N GLY A 117 11.33 27.84 6.82
CA GLY A 117 10.65 28.18 5.56
C GLY A 117 9.67 29.34 5.73
N ASP A 118 8.45 28.97 6.02
CA ASP A 118 7.30 29.84 6.23
C ASP A 118 7.16 30.25 7.70
N VAL A 119 6.29 31.25 7.91
CA VAL A 119 5.89 31.70 9.25
C VAL A 119 4.53 31.11 9.55
N ASP A 120 4.49 30.18 10.48
CA ASP A 120 3.27 29.51 10.93
C ASP A 120 2.82 30.08 12.27
N PHE A 121 1.56 30.50 12.38
CA PHE A 121 0.96 30.92 13.64
C PHE A 121 -0.51 30.56 13.73
N VAL A 122 -1.02 30.42 14.95
CA VAL A 122 -2.41 30.05 15.24
C VAL A 122 -3.16 31.27 15.76
N VAL A 123 -4.40 31.45 15.30
CA VAL A 123 -5.40 32.36 15.84
C VAL A 123 -6.69 31.58 16.11
N LYS A 124 -7.56 32.08 16.99
CA LYS A 124 -8.88 31.45 17.19
C LYS A 124 -9.74 31.58 15.95
N GLU A 125 -10.53 30.55 15.64
CA GLU A 125 -11.43 30.57 14.48
C GLU A 125 -12.36 31.78 14.44
N LYS A 126 -12.84 32.22 15.60
CA LYS A 126 -13.69 33.45 15.76
C LYS A 126 -12.96 34.74 15.38
N ASP A 127 -11.63 34.77 15.45
CA ASP A 127 -10.82 35.97 15.19
C ASP A 127 -10.24 36.00 13.76
N LEU A 128 -10.48 34.96 12.92
CA LEU A 128 -9.94 34.83 11.56
C LEU A 128 -10.21 36.06 10.68
N THR A 129 -11.44 36.53 10.64
CA THR A 129 -11.82 37.72 9.85
C THR A 129 -11.04 38.94 10.27
N ARG A 130 -10.99 39.19 11.57
CA ARG A 130 -10.29 40.35 12.18
C ARG A 130 -8.77 40.23 11.90
N ALA A 131 -8.19 39.06 12.14
CA ALA A 131 -6.77 38.81 11.89
C ALA A 131 -6.42 39.00 10.39
N GLY A 132 -7.27 38.49 9.50
CA GLY A 132 -7.08 38.65 8.06
C GLY A 132 -7.16 40.11 7.59
N ASP A 133 -8.07 40.91 8.17
CA ASP A 133 -8.17 42.32 7.85
C ASP A 133 -6.98 43.12 8.37
N VAL A 134 -6.40 42.73 9.51
CA VAL A 134 -5.15 43.29 10.03
C VAL A 134 -4.00 43.02 9.06
N LEU A 135 -3.82 41.76 8.60
CA LEU A 135 -2.77 41.45 7.65
C LEU A 135 -2.90 42.18 6.30
N LYS A 136 -4.12 42.32 5.80
CA LYS A 136 -4.38 43.09 4.57
C LYS A 136 -3.98 44.57 4.73
N LYS A 137 -4.27 45.20 5.89
CA LYS A 137 -3.86 46.58 6.20
C LYS A 137 -2.36 46.74 6.27
N GLU A 138 -1.65 45.70 6.71
CA GLU A 138 -0.15 45.64 6.70
C GLU A 138 0.42 45.31 5.32
N GLY A 139 -0.42 45.22 4.28
CA GLY A 139 0.01 44.99 2.87
C GLY A 139 0.21 43.54 2.50
N PHE A 140 -0.28 42.58 3.26
CA PHE A 140 -0.31 41.21 2.88
C PHE A 140 -1.46 40.88 1.92
N ILE A 141 -1.17 40.05 0.92
CA ILE A 141 -2.16 39.60 -0.05
C ILE A 141 -2.56 38.18 0.31
N TRP A 142 -3.86 37.96 0.52
CA TRP A 142 -4.40 36.63 0.71
C TRP A 142 -4.47 35.92 -0.65
N THR A 143 -3.77 34.79 -0.77
CA THR A 143 -3.92 33.89 -1.93
C THR A 143 -5.10 32.96 -1.68
N GLU A 144 -6.10 33.06 -2.56
CA GLU A 144 -7.30 32.28 -2.51
C GLU A 144 -7.02 30.78 -2.76
N ASP A 145 -6.60 30.04 -1.73
CA ASP A 145 -7.04 28.66 -1.59
C ASP A 145 -8.24 28.66 -0.65
N LYS A 146 -9.39 29.08 -1.20
CA LYS A 146 -10.68 29.24 -0.46
C LYS A 146 -11.15 27.97 0.24
N GLU A 147 -10.48 26.86 0.01
CA GLU A 147 -10.89 25.52 0.46
C GLU A 147 -9.85 24.86 1.39
N HIS A 148 -8.78 25.54 1.80
CA HIS A 148 -7.86 24.90 2.74
C HIS A 148 -8.52 24.76 4.12
N PRO A 149 -8.61 23.52 4.68
CA PRO A 149 -9.48 23.27 5.85
C PRO A 149 -8.86 23.73 7.18
N ALA A 150 -7.63 24.24 7.20
CA ALA A 150 -6.90 24.47 8.44
C ALA A 150 -6.13 25.80 8.54
N HIS A 151 -5.79 26.44 7.43
CA HIS A 151 -5.07 27.70 7.42
C HIS A 151 -5.41 28.57 6.20
N HIS A 152 -5.11 29.86 6.30
CA HIS A 152 -5.05 30.79 5.19
C HIS A 152 -3.61 31.24 4.96
N ALA A 153 -3.15 31.24 3.70
CA ALA A 153 -1.82 31.71 3.32
C ALA A 153 -1.87 33.18 2.89
N TYR A 154 -0.97 33.97 3.45
CA TYR A 154 -0.78 35.40 3.15
C TYR A 154 0.63 35.62 2.62
N HIS A 155 0.77 36.47 1.60
CA HIS A 155 2.05 36.77 0.96
C HIS A 155 2.35 38.25 0.95
N LYS A 156 3.63 38.58 1.23
CA LYS A 156 4.16 39.94 1.09
C LYS A 156 5.59 39.85 0.57
N GLY A 157 5.82 40.24 -0.69
CA GLY A 157 7.11 40.05 -1.34
C GLY A 157 7.48 38.58 -1.45
N ARG A 158 8.56 38.14 -0.79
CA ARG A 158 9.02 36.74 -0.73
C ARG A 158 8.50 35.97 0.49
N SER A 159 7.87 36.68 1.42
CA SER A 159 7.40 36.11 2.69
C SER A 159 6.07 35.40 2.52
N THR A 160 5.95 34.22 3.11
CA THR A 160 4.71 33.45 3.19
C THR A 160 4.37 33.21 4.65
N TRP A 161 3.17 33.68 5.04
CA TRP A 161 2.63 33.52 6.38
C TRP A 161 1.40 32.64 6.36
N GLU A 162 1.43 31.52 7.12
CA GLU A 162 0.29 30.60 7.27
C GLU A 162 -0.44 30.85 8.58
N MET A 163 -1.62 31.45 8.49
CA MET A 163 -2.51 31.70 9.62
C MET A 163 -3.43 30.51 9.83
N HIS A 164 -3.15 29.71 10.85
CA HIS A 164 -3.89 28.52 11.22
C HIS A 164 -5.01 28.80 12.21
N TRP A 165 -6.09 28.01 12.18
CA TRP A 165 -7.09 27.91 13.26
C TRP A 165 -7.26 26.48 13.73
N THR A 166 -6.67 25.52 13.03
CA THR A 166 -6.56 24.11 13.39
C THR A 166 -5.37 23.49 12.64
N MET A 167 -5.06 22.23 12.93
CA MET A 167 -4.03 21.48 12.21
C MET A 167 -4.65 20.47 11.24
N SER A 168 -4.22 20.52 9.98
CA SER A 168 -4.75 19.61 8.94
C SER A 168 -4.44 18.12 9.15
N GLY A 169 -3.63 17.79 10.12
CA GLY A 169 -3.36 16.39 10.52
C GLY A 169 -4.36 15.84 11.53
N ILE A 170 -5.19 16.69 12.13
CA ILE A 170 -6.18 16.24 13.11
C ILE A 170 -7.37 15.59 12.38
N PRO A 171 -7.75 14.34 12.72
CA PRO A 171 -8.90 13.67 12.11
C PRO A 171 -10.21 14.42 12.34
N THR A 172 -11.09 14.44 11.33
CA THR A 172 -12.39 15.15 11.42
C THR A 172 -13.48 14.36 12.19
N GLY A 173 -13.26 13.05 12.44
CA GLY A 173 -14.19 12.18 13.17
C GLY A 173 -13.94 12.17 14.70
N GLU A 174 -14.58 11.21 15.37
CA GLU A 174 -14.48 11.03 16.83
C GLU A 174 -13.05 10.79 17.33
N ASN A 175 -12.21 10.11 16.53
CA ASN A 175 -10.81 9.85 16.90
C ASN A 175 -9.99 11.13 17.08
N GLY A 176 -10.33 12.21 16.37
CA GLY A 176 -9.67 13.51 16.50
C GLY A 176 -10.22 14.43 17.59
N LYS A 177 -11.24 14.00 18.34
CA LYS A 177 -11.93 14.87 19.30
C LYS A 177 -11.01 15.36 20.42
N ASN A 178 -10.27 14.47 21.05
CA ASN A 178 -9.34 14.82 22.12
C ASN A 178 -8.16 15.66 21.58
N THR A 179 -7.62 15.29 20.44
CA THR A 179 -6.55 16.05 19.78
C THR A 179 -6.98 17.48 19.45
N ARG A 180 -8.25 17.69 18.98
CA ARG A 180 -8.80 19.04 18.76
C ARG A 180 -8.93 19.79 20.07
N LYS A 181 -9.50 19.15 21.10
CA LYS A 181 -9.66 19.76 22.42
C LYS A 181 -8.33 20.32 22.93
N TYR A 182 -7.29 19.52 22.95
CA TYR A 182 -5.97 19.97 23.37
C TYR A 182 -5.40 21.04 22.44
N PHE A 183 -5.54 20.89 21.12
CA PHE A 183 -5.05 21.91 20.19
C PHE A 183 -5.76 23.27 20.38
N ASP A 184 -7.05 23.28 20.69
CA ASP A 184 -7.83 24.49 20.89
C ASP A 184 -7.39 25.29 22.14
N GLU A 185 -6.71 24.63 23.10
CA GLU A 185 -6.18 25.24 24.31
C GLU A 185 -4.81 25.94 24.07
N ILE A 186 -4.17 25.79 22.91
CA ILE A 186 -2.81 26.26 22.60
C ILE A 186 -2.59 27.76 22.78
N ILE A 187 -3.62 28.57 22.59
CA ILE A 187 -3.55 30.06 22.74
C ILE A 187 -3.62 30.45 24.20
N GLU A 188 -4.45 29.76 25.01
CA GLU A 188 -4.64 29.99 26.43
C GLU A 188 -3.43 29.62 27.27
N THR A 189 -2.72 28.55 26.83
CA THR A 189 -1.54 28.05 27.54
C THR A 189 -0.23 28.60 26.98
N ALA A 190 -0.30 29.51 26.01
CA ALA A 190 0.85 30.12 25.38
C ALA A 190 1.79 30.82 26.38
N VAL A 191 3.09 30.63 26.13
CA VAL A 191 4.15 31.24 26.94
C VAL A 191 4.83 32.35 26.15
N TYR A 192 5.10 33.47 26.81
CA TYR A 192 5.91 34.54 26.21
C TYR A 192 7.39 34.17 26.28
N ASP A 193 8.01 34.04 25.13
CA ASP A 193 9.43 33.58 25.03
C ASP A 193 10.42 34.75 25.18
N SER A 194 11.68 34.42 25.53
CA SER A 194 12.78 35.37 25.59
C SER A 194 13.05 36.10 24.27
N ASP A 195 12.70 35.50 23.12
CA ASP A 195 12.81 36.11 21.80
C ASP A 195 11.74 37.16 21.53
N GLY A 196 10.76 37.31 22.41
CA GLY A 196 9.78 38.39 22.39
C GLY A 196 8.51 38.12 21.59
N TYR A 197 8.00 36.88 21.60
CA TYR A 197 6.72 36.48 21.02
C TYR A 197 6.08 35.28 21.75
N ASN A 198 4.78 35.06 21.52
CA ASN A 198 4.06 33.96 22.13
C ASN A 198 4.36 32.63 21.40
N ILE A 199 4.72 31.60 22.15
CA ILE A 199 4.97 30.22 21.68
C ILE A 199 4.10 29.24 22.47
N PRO A 200 3.87 28.01 21.96
CA PRO A 200 3.21 26.97 22.74
C PRO A 200 4.00 26.59 23.98
N ASP A 201 3.33 26.16 25.04
CA ASP A 201 3.97 25.40 26.10
C ASP A 201 4.55 24.07 25.55
N GLU A 202 5.30 23.34 26.38
CA GLU A 202 6.02 22.13 25.95
C GLU A 202 5.07 21.05 25.44
N PHE A 203 3.94 20.82 26.11
CA PHE A 203 2.98 19.82 25.66
C PHE A 203 2.40 20.16 24.27
N HIS A 204 1.95 21.39 24.10
CA HIS A 204 1.34 21.82 22.84
C HIS A 204 2.38 21.89 21.70
N HIS A 205 3.65 22.24 22.01
CA HIS A 205 4.72 22.18 21.03
C HIS A 205 4.98 20.74 20.55
N GLY A 206 5.10 19.78 21.46
CA GLY A 206 5.25 18.37 21.15
C GLY A 206 4.05 17.82 20.38
N LEU A 207 2.83 18.18 20.78
CA LEU A 207 1.59 17.79 20.08
C LEU A 207 1.56 18.31 18.64
N VAL A 208 1.91 19.57 18.40
CA VAL A 208 2.00 20.17 17.05
C VAL A 208 3.01 19.42 16.20
N MET A 209 4.21 19.11 16.73
CA MET A 209 5.23 18.33 16.01
C MET A 209 4.72 16.94 15.64
N LEU A 210 4.10 16.21 16.56
CA LEU A 210 3.56 14.87 16.30
C LEU A 210 2.47 14.87 15.24
N ILE A 211 1.49 15.80 15.33
CA ILE A 211 0.43 15.93 14.33
C ILE A 211 1.01 16.26 12.95
N HIS A 212 1.96 17.19 12.90
CA HIS A 212 2.63 17.60 11.67
C HIS A 212 3.41 16.46 11.05
N ASN A 213 4.23 15.77 11.84
CA ASN A 213 5.06 14.66 11.41
C ASN A 213 4.20 13.47 10.95
N ALA A 214 3.17 13.08 11.70
CA ALA A 214 2.25 12.01 11.34
C ALA A 214 1.57 12.28 9.99
N ARG A 215 1.04 13.50 9.81
CA ARG A 215 0.40 13.91 8.56
C ARG A 215 1.34 13.83 7.37
N HIS A 216 2.53 14.43 7.48
CA HIS A 216 3.47 14.49 6.36
C HIS A 216 4.08 13.13 6.07
N LEU A 217 4.51 12.38 7.08
CA LEU A 217 5.09 11.06 6.91
C LEU A 217 4.13 10.13 6.16
N VAL A 218 2.87 10.10 6.56
CA VAL A 218 1.86 9.26 5.92
C VAL A 218 1.50 9.76 4.51
N ASN A 219 1.41 11.07 4.26
CA ASN A 219 0.95 11.59 2.98
C ASN A 219 2.08 11.80 1.97
N THR A 220 3.08 12.60 2.32
CA THR A 220 4.14 13.05 1.40
C THR A 220 5.50 12.46 1.72
N GLY A 221 5.80 12.29 2.99
CA GLY A 221 7.10 12.02 3.57
C GLY A 221 7.61 13.20 4.39
N ILE A 222 8.48 12.90 5.34
CA ILE A 222 9.24 13.87 6.11
C ILE A 222 10.73 13.80 5.74
N GLY A 223 11.44 14.89 5.89
CA GLY A 223 12.92 14.87 5.83
C GLY A 223 13.52 14.53 7.21
N VAL A 224 14.79 14.16 7.22
CA VAL A 224 15.54 13.88 8.46
C VAL A 224 15.50 15.04 9.44
N ARG A 225 15.36 16.30 8.97
CA ARG A 225 15.17 17.47 9.83
C ARG A 225 14.01 17.32 10.82
N HIS A 226 12.89 16.70 10.41
CA HIS A 226 11.75 16.50 11.32
C HIS A 226 12.08 15.50 12.45
N LEU A 227 12.93 14.52 12.14
CA LEU A 227 13.45 13.61 13.15
C LEU A 227 14.42 14.33 14.08
N CYS A 228 15.29 15.21 13.53
CA CYS A 228 16.16 16.07 14.35
C CYS A 228 15.36 16.98 15.28
N ASP A 229 14.28 17.62 14.78
CA ASP A 229 13.40 18.47 15.60
C ASP A 229 12.84 17.69 16.80
N TRP A 230 12.37 16.45 16.58
CA TRP A 230 11.88 15.58 17.63
C TRP A 230 12.97 15.15 18.60
N ALA A 231 14.12 14.72 18.08
CA ALA A 231 15.24 14.25 18.88
C ALA A 231 15.77 15.33 19.87
N VAL A 232 16.02 16.54 19.39
CA VAL A 232 16.53 17.62 20.24
C VAL A 232 15.49 18.13 21.26
N PHE A 233 14.22 18.02 20.91
CA PHE A 233 13.13 18.34 21.82
C PHE A 233 13.03 17.32 22.96
N ILE A 234 13.01 16.03 22.66
CA ILE A 234 12.90 14.95 23.64
C ILE A 234 14.13 14.85 24.54
N GLU A 235 15.32 15.17 24.03
CA GLU A 235 16.55 15.14 24.82
C GLU A 235 16.51 16.08 26.03
N LYS A 236 15.68 17.10 26.01
CA LYS A 236 15.50 18.08 27.09
C LYS A 236 14.79 17.55 28.33
N PHE A 237 13.99 16.50 28.16
CA PHE A 237 13.18 15.95 29.24
C PHE A 237 13.88 14.77 29.91
N ASP A 238 13.78 14.71 31.24
CA ASP A 238 13.98 13.43 31.91
C ASP A 238 12.79 12.49 31.69
N GLU A 239 12.93 11.22 32.10
CA GLU A 239 11.92 10.21 31.83
C GLU A 239 10.58 10.47 32.54
N ASN A 240 10.62 10.93 33.78
CA ASN A 240 9.43 11.18 34.58
C ASN A 240 8.71 12.45 34.09
N GLU A 241 9.48 13.52 33.85
CA GLU A 241 8.95 14.78 33.35
C GLU A 241 8.22 14.60 32.01
N PHE A 242 8.80 13.81 31.09
CA PHE A 242 8.12 13.54 29.82
C PHE A 242 6.86 12.71 30.01
N LYS A 243 6.90 11.67 30.82
CA LYS A 243 5.71 10.83 31.08
C LYS A 243 4.59 11.63 31.73
N ASP A 244 4.90 12.39 32.74
CA ASP A 244 3.92 13.19 33.48
C ASP A 244 3.24 14.25 32.57
N THR A 245 4.00 14.85 31.65
CA THR A 245 3.50 15.89 30.75
C THR A 245 2.73 15.33 29.56
N PHE A 246 3.17 14.18 28.97
CA PHE A 246 2.75 13.73 27.65
C PHE A 246 1.98 12.42 27.64
N GLU A 247 2.31 11.43 28.49
CA GLU A 247 1.90 10.05 28.29
C GLU A 247 0.39 9.89 28.18
N GLU A 248 -0.36 10.29 29.21
CA GLU A 248 -1.81 10.09 29.22
C GLU A 248 -2.51 10.92 28.12
N LYS A 249 -2.10 12.17 27.91
CA LYS A 249 -2.67 13.02 26.87
C LYS A 249 -2.42 12.49 25.46
N LEU A 250 -1.21 11.97 25.20
CA LEU A 250 -0.86 11.37 23.90
C LEU A 250 -1.58 10.03 23.69
N LYS A 251 -1.81 9.25 24.76
CA LYS A 251 -2.66 8.04 24.69
C LYS A 251 -4.10 8.39 24.33
N GLU A 252 -4.66 9.44 24.93
CA GLU A 252 -6.01 9.95 24.59
C GLU A 252 -6.11 10.46 23.15
N CYS A 253 -5.03 11.05 22.63
CA CYS A 253 -4.93 11.47 21.24
C CYS A 253 -4.70 10.32 20.25
N GLY A 254 -4.28 9.14 20.73
CA GLY A 254 -3.83 8.03 19.88
C GLY A 254 -2.51 8.34 19.17
N LEU A 255 -1.60 9.08 19.80
CA LEU A 255 -0.28 9.46 19.28
C LEU A 255 0.88 8.90 20.10
N TRP A 256 0.61 8.16 21.19
CA TRP A 256 1.64 7.64 22.07
C TRP A 256 2.58 6.66 21.36
N ARG A 257 2.05 5.67 20.65
CA ARG A 257 2.85 4.71 19.91
C ARG A 257 3.73 5.39 18.85
N PHE A 258 3.20 6.37 18.15
CA PHE A 258 3.95 7.13 17.16
C PHE A 258 5.10 7.92 17.80
N SER A 259 4.90 8.52 18.99
CA SER A 259 5.97 9.21 19.73
C SER A 259 7.08 8.25 20.15
N GLN A 260 6.75 7.03 20.62
CA GLN A 260 7.71 5.99 20.93
C GLN A 260 8.57 5.61 19.72
N LEU A 261 7.96 5.36 18.57
CA LEU A 261 8.66 4.97 17.34
C LEU A 261 9.59 6.08 16.81
N LEU A 262 9.17 7.35 16.84
CA LEU A 262 10.04 8.47 16.48
C LEU A 262 11.23 8.60 17.45
N THR A 263 11.01 8.32 18.72
CA THR A 263 12.07 8.34 19.74
C THR A 263 13.07 7.21 19.53
N GLN A 264 12.62 5.99 19.25
CA GLN A 264 13.51 4.86 18.91
C GLN A 264 14.33 5.13 17.65
N LEU A 265 13.74 5.71 16.60
CA LEU A 265 14.49 6.15 15.42
C LEU A 265 15.56 7.19 15.78
N SER A 266 15.25 8.14 16.67
CA SER A 266 16.18 9.16 17.11
C SER A 266 17.33 8.58 17.92
N ILE A 267 17.07 7.60 18.77
CA ILE A 267 18.09 6.86 19.53
C ILE A 267 19.01 6.10 18.57
N LYS A 268 18.42 5.24 17.70
CA LYS A 268 19.18 4.37 16.79
C LYS A 268 20.03 5.15 15.79
N TYR A 269 19.47 6.20 15.17
CA TYR A 269 20.09 6.84 14.01
C TYR A 269 20.71 8.21 14.27
N LEU A 270 20.26 8.94 15.28
CA LEU A 270 20.82 10.24 15.63
C LEU A 270 21.65 10.21 16.91
N GLY A 271 21.71 9.06 17.58
CA GLY A 271 22.49 8.92 18.81
C GLY A 271 21.94 9.74 19.99
N MET A 272 20.63 9.98 20.04
CA MET A 272 19.95 10.55 21.21
C MET A 272 20.12 9.63 22.42
N SER A 273 19.99 10.13 23.65
CA SER A 273 20.01 9.35 24.89
C SER A 273 18.83 8.34 24.90
N GLU A 274 19.08 7.15 25.46
CA GLU A 274 18.02 6.15 25.65
C GLU A 274 16.91 6.69 26.54
N LYS A 275 15.67 6.35 26.21
CA LYS A 275 14.46 6.70 26.97
C LYS A 275 13.68 5.42 27.22
N ALA A 276 13.63 4.95 28.47
CA ALA A 276 13.00 3.67 28.83
C ALA A 276 11.51 3.60 28.41
N TRP A 277 10.79 4.72 28.50
CA TRP A 277 9.38 4.79 28.08
C TRP A 277 9.15 4.53 26.58
N ALA A 278 10.20 4.68 25.77
CA ALA A 278 10.13 4.45 24.33
C ALA A 278 10.54 3.02 23.93
N MET A 279 11.22 2.28 24.81
CA MET A 279 11.83 0.98 24.53
C MET A 279 10.81 -0.17 24.61
N GLU A 280 9.75 -0.10 23.80
CA GLU A 280 8.90 -1.28 23.55
C GLU A 280 9.51 -2.13 22.44
N ASP A 281 9.26 -3.46 22.47
CA ASP A 281 9.75 -4.41 21.46
C ASP A 281 9.34 -3.99 20.06
N VAL A 282 10.31 -3.52 19.29
CA VAL A 282 10.20 -3.21 17.87
C VAL A 282 11.35 -3.88 17.16
N ASP A 283 11.04 -4.61 16.11
CA ASP A 283 12.02 -5.24 15.24
C ASP A 283 12.96 -4.19 14.64
N GLU A 284 14.28 -4.40 14.75
CA GLU A 284 15.28 -3.53 14.15
C GLU A 284 15.10 -3.35 12.64
N GLU A 285 14.69 -4.40 11.92
CA GLU A 285 14.40 -4.35 10.49
C GLU A 285 13.24 -3.39 10.18
N TYR A 286 12.29 -3.27 11.11
CA TYR A 286 11.20 -2.30 10.99
C TYR A 286 11.70 -0.85 11.06
N LEU A 287 12.57 -0.53 12.02
CA LEU A 287 13.19 0.79 12.13
C LEU A 287 14.04 1.13 10.90
N ASP A 288 14.77 0.15 10.35
CA ASP A 288 15.55 0.31 9.11
C ASP A 288 14.62 0.62 7.91
N SER A 289 13.48 -0.04 7.86
CA SER A 289 12.45 0.21 6.84
C SER A 289 11.83 1.61 6.96
N MET A 290 11.59 2.09 8.18
CA MET A 290 11.12 3.47 8.42
C MET A 290 12.15 4.51 7.99
N MET A 291 13.43 4.32 8.35
CA MET A 291 14.49 5.25 7.97
C MET A 291 14.69 5.29 6.45
N SER A 292 14.65 4.12 5.79
CA SER A 292 14.70 4.02 4.33
C SER A 292 13.54 4.78 3.67
N ASP A 293 12.33 4.69 4.22
CA ASP A 293 11.16 5.42 3.71
C ASP A 293 11.29 6.95 3.90
N ILE A 294 11.85 7.42 5.01
CA ILE A 294 12.15 8.83 5.25
C ILE A 294 13.11 9.36 4.19
N PHE A 295 14.22 8.66 3.94
CA PHE A 295 15.18 9.05 2.90
C PHE A 295 14.62 8.97 1.49
N ALA A 296 13.79 7.95 1.20
CA ALA A 296 13.14 7.80 -0.09
C ALA A 296 12.12 8.92 -0.40
N GLY A 297 11.42 9.41 0.63
CA GLY A 297 10.48 10.54 0.50
C GLY A 297 11.18 11.88 0.36
N GLY A 298 12.20 12.11 1.16
CA GLY A 298 12.81 13.43 1.34
C GLY A 298 11.84 14.43 1.98
N ASN A 299 12.29 15.64 2.20
CA ASN A 299 11.49 16.67 2.84
C ASN A 299 10.24 16.99 2.01
N PHE A 300 9.05 16.73 2.57
CA PHE A 300 7.72 16.90 1.95
C PHE A 300 7.54 16.15 0.62
N GLY A 301 8.16 14.98 0.46
CA GLY A 301 7.98 14.14 -0.72
C GLY A 301 8.68 14.68 -1.99
N ARG A 302 9.70 15.50 -1.85
CA ARG A 302 10.43 16.09 -2.99
C ARG A 302 11.04 15.06 -3.93
N LYS A 303 11.39 13.87 -3.43
CA LYS A 303 11.94 12.78 -4.23
C LYS A 303 10.89 11.94 -4.94
N ASP A 304 9.68 11.83 -4.37
CA ASP A 304 8.58 11.03 -4.93
C ASP A 304 7.24 11.78 -4.83
N PRO A 305 6.87 12.56 -5.85
CA PRO A 305 5.59 13.29 -5.88
C PRO A 305 4.35 12.38 -5.90
N GLU A 306 4.49 11.08 -6.22
CA GLU A 306 3.37 10.13 -6.24
C GLU A 306 2.91 9.70 -4.85
N ARG A 307 3.71 9.94 -3.81
CA ARG A 307 3.42 9.56 -2.42
C ARG A 307 2.05 10.05 -1.94
N ILE A 308 1.64 11.26 -2.31
CA ILE A 308 0.29 11.78 -2.00
C ILE A 308 -0.82 10.91 -2.58
N ASN A 309 -0.62 10.35 -3.77
CA ASN A 309 -1.60 9.47 -4.40
C ASN A 309 -1.58 8.08 -3.78
N GLN A 310 -0.41 7.57 -3.41
CA GLN A 310 -0.25 6.32 -2.67
C GLN A 310 -0.96 6.39 -1.32
N ALA A 311 -0.76 7.47 -0.55
CA ALA A 311 -1.39 7.69 0.75
C ALA A 311 -2.92 7.57 0.71
N LYS A 312 -3.57 8.10 -0.33
CA LYS A 312 -5.02 8.02 -0.52
C LYS A 312 -5.56 6.60 -0.64
N LEU A 313 -4.71 5.61 -0.89
CA LEU A 313 -5.10 4.21 -1.00
C LEU A 313 -5.13 3.48 0.36
N PHE A 314 -4.49 4.03 1.40
CA PHE A 314 -4.41 3.36 2.70
C PHE A 314 -4.76 4.25 3.91
N THR A 315 -4.95 5.56 3.73
CA THR A 315 -5.35 6.46 4.84
C THR A 315 -6.84 6.77 4.81
N ASN A 316 -7.43 6.83 6.00
CA ASN A 316 -8.79 7.29 6.18
C ASN A 316 -8.76 8.72 6.76
N GLN A 317 -9.10 9.72 5.94
CA GLN A 317 -9.06 11.13 6.35
C GLN A 317 -10.01 11.47 7.50
N ARG A 318 -11.10 10.70 7.69
CA ARG A 318 -12.06 10.93 8.76
C ARG A 318 -11.59 10.40 10.11
N THR A 319 -10.97 9.24 10.13
CA THR A 319 -10.48 8.59 11.36
C THR A 319 -9.02 8.89 11.63
N GLY A 320 -8.25 9.33 10.64
CA GLY A 320 -6.81 9.52 10.72
C GLY A 320 -6.01 8.22 10.74
N THR A 321 -6.70 7.06 10.76
CA THR A 321 -6.05 5.75 10.90
C THR A 321 -5.49 5.24 9.57
N VAL A 322 -4.40 4.48 9.64
CA VAL A 322 -3.86 3.68 8.54
C VAL A 322 -4.57 2.33 8.56
N GLY A 323 -5.64 2.18 7.77
CA GLY A 323 -6.57 1.07 7.92
C GLY A 323 -6.31 -0.14 7.04
N ASP A 324 -6.89 -1.28 7.47
CA ASP A 324 -6.96 -2.56 6.73
C ASP A 324 -8.04 -2.59 5.62
N ASN A 325 -8.68 -1.47 5.35
CA ASN A 325 -9.62 -1.36 4.24
C ASN A 325 -8.86 -1.55 2.92
N GLY A 326 -9.17 -2.61 2.17
CA GLY A 326 -8.47 -2.95 0.92
C GLY A 326 -8.35 -1.74 -0.02
N PHE A 327 -7.22 -1.63 -0.75
CA PHE A 327 -6.89 -0.51 -1.66
C PHE A 327 -8.04 -0.10 -2.58
N ILE A 328 -8.82 -1.06 -3.08
CA ILE A 328 -9.98 -0.81 -3.96
C ILE A 328 -11.04 0.00 -3.21
N ARG A 329 -11.38 -0.38 -1.98
CA ARG A 329 -12.41 0.30 -1.19
C ARG A 329 -11.99 1.74 -0.86
N GLN A 330 -10.73 1.93 -0.49
CA GLN A 330 -10.17 3.24 -0.19
C GLN A 330 -10.05 4.09 -1.46
N GLY A 331 -9.62 3.50 -2.58
CA GLY A 331 -9.57 4.15 -3.89
C GLY A 331 -10.97 4.60 -4.35
N VAL A 332 -11.99 3.77 -4.19
CA VAL A 332 -13.39 4.12 -4.48
C VAL A 332 -13.88 5.23 -3.56
N ALA A 333 -13.56 5.21 -2.27
CA ALA A 333 -13.92 6.27 -1.33
C ALA A 333 -13.29 7.61 -1.74
N SER A 334 -12.01 7.61 -2.09
CA SER A 334 -11.30 8.80 -2.58
C SER A 334 -11.87 9.31 -3.92
N LEU A 335 -12.24 8.40 -4.83
CA LEU A 335 -12.89 8.75 -6.09
C LEU A 335 -14.28 9.35 -5.85
N ASN A 336 -15.07 8.77 -4.94
CA ASN A 336 -16.37 9.31 -4.54
C ASN A 336 -16.25 10.72 -4.01
N GLU A 337 -15.32 10.98 -3.11
CA GLU A 337 -15.09 12.29 -2.54
C GLU A 337 -14.78 13.34 -3.61
N ARG A 338 -13.87 13.01 -4.54
CA ARG A 338 -13.52 13.88 -5.68
C ARG A 338 -14.70 14.09 -6.63
N ALA A 339 -15.46 13.04 -6.89
CA ALA A 339 -16.64 13.09 -7.76
C ALA A 339 -17.74 13.98 -7.16
N LEU A 340 -17.98 13.85 -5.86
CA LEU A 340 -18.96 14.67 -5.12
C LEU A 340 -18.52 16.13 -4.98
N ARG A 341 -17.22 16.42 -4.89
CA ARG A 341 -16.69 17.80 -4.97
C ARG A 341 -16.84 18.38 -6.40
N ALA A 342 -16.55 17.58 -7.43
CA ALA A 342 -16.63 18.03 -8.81
C ALA A 342 -18.07 18.19 -9.31
N MET A 343 -19.02 17.44 -8.76
CA MET A 343 -20.42 17.45 -9.11
C MET A 343 -21.30 17.38 -7.84
N PRO A 344 -21.50 18.50 -7.11
CA PRO A 344 -22.21 18.51 -5.83
C PRO A 344 -23.65 17.97 -5.90
N ILE A 345 -24.29 18.07 -7.06
CA ILE A 345 -25.66 17.53 -7.28
C ILE A 345 -25.72 16.01 -7.06
N ALA A 346 -24.61 15.29 -7.27
CA ALA A 346 -24.56 13.85 -7.02
C ALA A 346 -24.68 13.49 -5.51
N LYS A 347 -24.51 14.45 -4.60
CA LYS A 347 -24.85 14.28 -3.17
C LYS A 347 -26.36 14.15 -2.95
N ARG A 348 -27.16 14.89 -3.75
CA ARG A 348 -28.63 14.89 -3.65
C ARG A 348 -29.26 13.80 -4.52
N VAL A 349 -28.60 13.43 -5.62
CA VAL A 349 -29.06 12.42 -6.58
C VAL A 349 -27.99 11.36 -6.78
N PRO A 350 -27.91 10.32 -5.90
CA PRO A 350 -26.84 9.31 -5.91
C PRO A 350 -26.70 8.53 -7.23
N VAL A 351 -27.75 8.43 -8.04
CA VAL A 351 -27.73 7.80 -9.37
C VAL A 351 -26.76 8.51 -10.32
N LEU A 352 -26.42 9.78 -10.09
CA LEU A 352 -25.45 10.53 -10.88
C LEU A 352 -23.99 10.26 -10.49
N LEU A 353 -23.75 9.49 -9.45
CA LEU A 353 -22.39 9.21 -8.96
C LEU A 353 -21.49 8.54 -10.02
N PRO A 354 -21.93 7.53 -10.80
CA PRO A 354 -21.14 6.96 -11.89
C PRO A 354 -20.79 7.97 -12.99
N LEU A 355 -21.71 8.88 -13.31
CA LEU A 355 -21.47 9.97 -14.27
C LEU A 355 -20.43 10.97 -13.74
N SER A 356 -20.46 11.26 -12.44
CA SER A 356 -19.47 12.13 -11.81
C SER A 356 -18.08 11.47 -11.78
N TRP A 357 -17.97 10.15 -11.64
CA TRP A 357 -16.71 9.41 -11.79
C TRP A 357 -16.16 9.52 -13.20
N LEU A 358 -17.01 9.32 -14.20
CA LEU A 358 -16.62 9.44 -15.61
C LEU A 358 -16.13 10.87 -15.92
N TYR A 359 -16.84 11.89 -15.44
CA TYR A 359 -16.44 13.28 -15.58
C TYR A 359 -15.07 13.57 -14.97
N VAL A 360 -14.83 13.11 -13.74
CA VAL A 360 -13.52 13.25 -13.06
C VAL A 360 -12.43 12.52 -13.82
N GLY A 361 -12.71 11.32 -14.34
CA GLY A 361 -11.79 10.54 -15.17
C GLY A 361 -11.41 11.25 -16.47
N ILE A 362 -12.37 11.75 -17.21
CA ILE A 362 -12.14 12.51 -18.46
C ILE A 362 -11.36 13.79 -18.18
N ARG A 363 -11.71 14.53 -17.12
CA ARG A 363 -10.98 15.74 -16.70
C ARG A 363 -9.53 15.42 -16.35
N HIS A 364 -9.28 14.29 -15.70
CA HIS A 364 -7.93 13.84 -15.35
C HIS A 364 -7.11 13.49 -16.60
N LEU A 365 -7.67 12.71 -17.53
CA LEU A 365 -7.03 12.36 -18.80
C LEU A 365 -6.71 13.59 -19.65
N ARG A 366 -7.63 14.59 -19.70
CA ARG A 366 -7.38 15.86 -20.39
C ARG A 366 -6.21 16.64 -19.79
N ARG A 367 -6.03 16.60 -18.45
CA ARG A 367 -4.90 17.26 -17.77
C ARG A 367 -3.58 16.55 -18.03
N ILE A 368 -3.58 15.21 -18.09
CA ILE A 368 -2.38 14.45 -18.49
C ILE A 368 -1.99 14.78 -19.92
N ARG A 369 -2.94 14.76 -20.88
CA ARG A 369 -2.67 15.10 -22.29
C ARG A 369 -2.15 16.52 -22.50
N ARG A 370 -2.48 17.45 -21.61
CA ARG A 370 -1.99 18.85 -21.63
C ARG A 370 -0.68 19.03 -20.90
N GLY A 371 -0.01 17.97 -20.44
CA GLY A 371 1.22 18.05 -19.65
C GLY A 371 1.07 18.67 -18.25
N LEU A 372 -0.16 18.93 -17.82
CA LEU A 372 -0.45 19.56 -16.53
C LEU A 372 -0.37 18.57 -15.34
N ARG A 373 -0.23 17.27 -15.62
CA ARG A 373 -0.01 16.21 -14.63
C ARG A 373 0.80 15.08 -15.25
N PRO A 374 1.69 14.43 -14.46
CA PRO A 374 2.39 13.23 -14.91
C PRO A 374 1.41 12.07 -15.15
N SER A 375 1.80 11.13 -16.00
CA SER A 375 1.08 9.87 -16.18
C SER A 375 1.12 9.05 -14.88
N ILE A 376 0.01 8.49 -14.47
CA ILE A 376 -0.07 7.65 -13.27
C ILE A 376 0.32 6.22 -13.65
N HIS A 377 1.42 5.73 -13.10
CA HIS A 377 1.81 4.33 -13.16
C HIS A 377 1.12 3.55 -12.04
N ILE A 378 -0.08 3.04 -12.31
CA ILE A 378 -0.95 2.38 -11.32
C ILE A 378 -0.21 1.26 -10.56
N ASN A 379 0.62 0.47 -11.22
CA ASN A 379 1.35 -0.62 -10.57
C ASN A 379 2.35 -0.09 -9.53
N ARG A 380 3.18 0.90 -9.89
CA ARG A 380 4.12 1.54 -8.94
C ARG A 380 3.39 2.22 -7.78
N MET A 381 2.25 2.86 -8.08
CA MET A 381 1.43 3.50 -7.06
C MET A 381 0.87 2.49 -6.05
N VAL A 382 0.40 1.33 -6.51
CA VAL A 382 -0.15 0.27 -5.63
C VAL A 382 0.96 -0.46 -4.86
N GLU A 383 2.10 -0.74 -5.49
CA GLU A 383 3.26 -1.35 -4.84
C GLU A 383 3.81 -0.44 -3.73
N GLY A 384 4.11 0.82 -4.04
CA GLY A 384 4.56 1.80 -3.06
C GLY A 384 3.54 2.07 -1.94
N ALA A 385 2.24 2.08 -2.27
CA ALA A 385 1.19 2.18 -1.25
C ALA A 385 1.16 0.96 -0.32
N SER A 386 1.43 -0.24 -0.84
CA SER A 386 1.45 -1.47 -0.03
C SER A 386 2.62 -1.50 0.95
N GLU A 387 3.82 -1.14 0.48
CA GLU A 387 5.01 -1.07 1.33
C GLU A 387 4.85 -0.05 2.45
N ARG A 388 4.49 1.18 2.11
CA ARG A 388 4.30 2.27 3.07
C ARG A 388 3.18 1.98 4.07
N ARG A 389 2.08 1.37 3.62
CA ARG A 389 1.01 0.95 4.52
C ARG A 389 1.49 -0.02 5.58
N ASN A 390 2.33 -1.00 5.22
CA ASN A 390 2.84 -1.98 6.17
C ASN A 390 3.70 -1.31 7.25
N ILE A 391 4.50 -0.29 6.87
CA ILE A 391 5.27 0.51 7.84
C ILE A 391 4.35 1.32 8.74
N TYR A 392 3.40 2.07 8.15
CA TYR A 392 2.62 3.06 8.91
C TYR A 392 1.48 2.46 9.73
N LYS A 393 1.14 1.20 9.52
CA LYS A 393 0.15 0.50 10.33
C LYS A 393 0.60 0.37 11.80
N GLU A 394 1.89 0.18 12.02
CA GLU A 394 2.48 0.06 13.36
C GLU A 394 2.45 1.37 14.16
N PHE A 395 2.14 2.50 13.53
CA PHE A 395 1.99 3.78 14.23
C PHE A 395 0.75 3.85 15.10
N HIS A 396 -0.24 3.01 14.84
CA HIS A 396 -1.55 3.02 15.53
C HIS A 396 -2.14 4.42 15.66
N LEU A 397 -1.96 5.26 14.61
CA LEU A 397 -2.37 6.66 14.63
C LEU A 397 -3.85 6.82 14.92
N PHE A 398 -4.16 7.60 15.95
CA PHE A 398 -5.51 7.96 16.38
C PHE A 398 -6.39 6.75 16.73
N GLU A 399 -5.81 5.60 17.06
CA GLU A 399 -6.53 4.43 17.56
C GLU A 399 -6.82 4.57 19.06
N LYS A 400 -8.04 4.26 19.49
CA LYS A 400 -8.41 4.30 20.90
C LYS A 400 -7.93 3.02 21.62
N ARG A 401 -7.31 3.14 22.79
CA ARG A 401 -6.95 2.01 23.67
C ARG A 401 -8.20 1.19 24.03
N GLY A 402 -8.13 -0.10 23.85
CA GLY A 402 -9.18 -1.06 24.23
C GLY A 402 -9.94 -1.74 23.09
N ASN A 403 -9.69 -1.38 21.82
CA ASN A 403 -10.47 -1.89 20.70
C ASN A 403 -9.64 -2.57 19.59
N SER A 404 -8.39 -2.97 19.84
CA SER A 404 -7.58 -3.65 18.80
C SER A 404 -8.12 -5.03 18.37
N ALA A 405 -8.91 -5.71 19.22
CA ALA A 405 -9.57 -6.97 18.86
C ALA A 405 -11.02 -6.78 18.39
N SER A 406 -11.77 -5.80 18.92
CA SER A 406 -13.21 -5.63 18.66
C SER A 406 -13.55 -4.70 17.49
N ILE A 407 -12.66 -3.76 17.11
CA ILE A 407 -12.90 -2.85 15.97
C ILE A 407 -12.81 -3.59 14.63
N ASN A 408 -11.98 -4.64 14.54
CA ASN A 408 -11.93 -5.48 13.34
C ASN A 408 -13.17 -6.36 13.16
N GLU A 409 -13.83 -6.79 14.22
CA GLU A 409 -15.08 -7.55 14.14
C GLU A 409 -16.31 -6.66 13.96
N ASN A 410 -16.42 -5.54 14.65
CA ASN A 410 -17.59 -4.66 14.55
C ASN A 410 -17.66 -3.86 13.25
N ASN A 411 -16.53 -3.40 12.68
CA ASN A 411 -16.54 -2.75 11.36
C ASN A 411 -16.67 -3.75 10.19
N LYS A 412 -16.19 -4.98 10.36
CA LYS A 412 -16.55 -6.08 9.45
C LYS A 412 -18.03 -6.46 9.60
N SER A 413 -18.56 -6.44 10.79
CA SER A 413 -19.97 -6.72 11.10
C SER A 413 -20.89 -5.66 10.46
N PHE A 414 -20.71 -4.36 10.71
CA PHE A 414 -21.63 -3.33 10.21
C PHE A 414 -21.62 -3.20 8.69
N ALA A 415 -20.45 -3.14 8.04
CA ALA A 415 -20.38 -3.11 6.58
C ALA A 415 -20.76 -4.46 5.95
N TYR A 416 -20.42 -5.57 6.61
CA TYR A 416 -20.82 -6.91 6.22
C TYR A 416 -22.34 -7.11 6.43
N ASP A 417 -22.90 -6.61 7.52
CA ASP A 417 -24.32 -6.66 7.81
C ASP A 417 -25.15 -5.74 6.92
N LEU A 418 -24.63 -4.55 6.58
CA LEU A 418 -25.20 -3.68 5.55
C LEU A 418 -25.14 -4.31 4.15
N LEU A 419 -24.01 -4.91 3.78
CA LEU A 419 -23.87 -5.69 2.54
C LEU A 419 -24.76 -6.94 2.56
N LYS A 420 -24.82 -7.63 3.68
CA LYS A 420 -25.66 -8.82 3.86
C LYS A 420 -27.15 -8.44 3.91
N LYS A 421 -27.50 -7.37 4.60
CA LYS A 421 -28.90 -6.92 4.79
C LYS A 421 -29.47 -6.22 3.54
N TYR A 422 -28.68 -5.42 2.82
CA TYR A 422 -29.15 -4.62 1.69
C TYR A 422 -28.42 -4.93 0.38
N GLY A 423 -27.11 -5.14 0.42
CA GLY A 423 -26.30 -5.37 -0.77
C GLY A 423 -26.51 -6.76 -1.36
N MET A 424 -26.55 -7.82 -0.56
CA MET A 424 -26.78 -9.19 -1.03
C MET A 424 -28.21 -9.42 -1.55
N PRO A 425 -29.26 -8.90 -0.92
CA PRO A 425 -30.60 -8.94 -1.51
C PRO A 425 -30.71 -8.16 -2.82
N ILE A 426 -30.15 -6.94 -2.88
CA ILE A 426 -30.11 -6.12 -4.12
C ILE A 426 -29.32 -6.86 -5.20
N PHE A 427 -28.15 -7.43 -4.89
CA PHE A 427 -27.34 -8.22 -5.79
C PHE A 427 -28.09 -9.47 -6.30
N LYS A 428 -28.75 -10.20 -5.39
CA LYS A 428 -29.62 -11.34 -5.74
C LYS A 428 -30.83 -10.89 -6.59
N CYS A 429 -31.35 -9.70 -6.32
CA CYS A 429 -32.44 -9.12 -7.11
C CYS A 429 -31.96 -8.75 -8.52
N ILE A 430 -30.81 -8.08 -8.66
CA ILE A 430 -30.18 -7.73 -9.94
C ILE A 430 -29.91 -9.00 -10.77
N LYS A 431 -29.40 -10.07 -10.16
CA LYS A 431 -29.22 -11.38 -10.80
C LYS A 431 -30.52 -11.96 -11.36
N LYS A 432 -31.66 -11.56 -10.81
CA LYS A 432 -33.00 -11.99 -11.29
C LYS A 432 -33.58 -11.11 -12.39
N THR A 433 -32.95 -10.00 -12.72
CA THR A 433 -33.44 -9.04 -13.74
C THR A 433 -32.70 -9.19 -15.07
N PRO A 434 -33.21 -8.62 -16.16
CA PRO A 434 -32.53 -8.52 -17.46
C PRO A 434 -31.17 -7.80 -17.36
N LEU A 435 -30.94 -6.95 -16.34
CA LEU A 435 -29.70 -6.25 -16.09
C LEU A 435 -28.51 -7.18 -15.79
N ARG A 436 -28.74 -8.45 -15.45
CA ARG A 436 -27.69 -9.46 -15.29
C ARG A 436 -26.81 -9.59 -16.54
N ARG A 437 -27.40 -9.66 -17.74
CA ARG A 437 -26.65 -9.82 -18.99
C ARG A 437 -25.68 -8.69 -19.27
N PRO A 438 -26.06 -7.41 -19.27
CA PRO A 438 -25.10 -6.32 -19.48
C PRO A 438 -24.03 -6.28 -18.38
N LEU A 439 -24.33 -6.60 -17.11
CA LEU A 439 -23.34 -6.65 -16.03
C LEU A 439 -22.37 -7.82 -16.20
N TYR A 440 -22.82 -8.97 -16.67
CA TYR A 440 -21.97 -10.09 -17.06
C TYR A 440 -20.94 -9.65 -18.11
N TYR A 441 -21.38 -9.04 -19.21
CA TYR A 441 -20.49 -8.58 -20.28
C TYR A 441 -19.57 -7.44 -19.83
N PHE A 442 -20.05 -6.55 -18.97
CA PHE A 442 -19.22 -5.50 -18.39
C PHE A 442 -18.08 -6.09 -17.54
N GLN A 443 -18.37 -7.04 -16.66
CA GLN A 443 -17.37 -7.71 -15.86
C GLN A 443 -16.41 -8.52 -16.75
N ASP A 444 -16.91 -9.19 -17.76
CA ASP A 444 -16.08 -9.93 -18.71
C ASP A 444 -15.15 -9.01 -19.50
N ALA A 445 -15.62 -7.84 -19.92
CA ALA A 445 -14.79 -6.80 -20.53
C ALA A 445 -13.69 -6.30 -19.59
N CYS A 446 -13.96 -6.15 -18.28
CA CYS A 446 -12.96 -5.80 -17.29
C CYS A 446 -11.85 -6.85 -17.20
N PHE A 447 -12.16 -8.14 -17.28
CA PHE A 447 -11.16 -9.21 -17.33
C PHE A 447 -10.31 -9.12 -18.60
N VAL A 448 -10.95 -8.91 -19.76
CA VAL A 448 -10.24 -8.76 -21.04
C VAL A 448 -9.29 -7.56 -21.01
N ILE A 449 -9.76 -6.41 -20.52
CA ILE A 449 -8.93 -5.20 -20.38
C ILE A 449 -7.74 -5.47 -19.45
N ARG A 450 -7.96 -6.09 -18.29
CA ARG A 450 -6.89 -6.44 -17.36
C ARG A 450 -5.88 -7.40 -17.98
N TYR A 451 -6.36 -8.41 -18.70
CA TYR A 451 -5.51 -9.34 -19.43
C TYR A 451 -4.63 -8.63 -20.49
N TRP A 452 -5.21 -7.68 -21.23
CA TRP A 452 -4.50 -6.87 -22.20
C TRP A 452 -3.42 -5.96 -21.56
N LEU A 453 -3.68 -5.45 -20.38
CA LEU A 453 -2.74 -4.61 -19.64
C LEU A 453 -1.47 -5.35 -19.19
N TYR A 454 -1.49 -6.68 -19.10
CA TYR A 454 -0.28 -7.45 -18.81
C TYR A 454 0.75 -7.44 -19.97
N GLY A 455 0.36 -7.04 -21.16
CA GLY A 455 1.22 -7.01 -22.35
C GLY A 455 1.63 -8.41 -22.85
N PRO A 456 2.50 -8.47 -23.89
CA PRO A 456 3.01 -9.73 -24.42
C PRO A 456 4.07 -10.32 -23.48
N SER A 457 4.09 -11.64 -23.38
CA SER A 457 5.18 -12.37 -22.71
C SER A 457 6.47 -12.30 -23.55
N ARG A 458 7.60 -12.05 -22.88
CA ARG A 458 8.94 -12.13 -23.51
C ARG A 458 9.53 -13.52 -23.22
N VAL A 459 8.96 -14.56 -23.79
CA VAL A 459 9.50 -15.93 -23.69
C VAL A 459 10.37 -16.21 -24.88
N SER A 460 11.52 -16.88 -24.68
CA SER A 460 12.41 -17.26 -25.78
C SER A 460 11.72 -18.28 -26.69
N LYS A 461 12.11 -18.30 -27.97
CA LYS A 461 11.57 -19.27 -28.94
C LYS A 461 11.83 -20.71 -28.50
N THR A 462 13.01 -20.97 -27.96
CA THR A 462 13.41 -22.29 -27.44
C THR A 462 12.53 -22.73 -26.26
N ASP A 463 12.17 -21.81 -25.37
CA ASP A 463 11.30 -22.10 -24.24
C ASP A 463 9.85 -22.36 -24.67
N ILE A 464 9.38 -21.64 -25.68
CA ILE A 464 8.07 -21.91 -26.29
C ILE A 464 8.06 -23.32 -26.90
N GLU A 465 9.07 -23.68 -27.69
CA GLU A 465 9.19 -24.99 -28.33
C GLU A 465 9.27 -26.12 -27.28
N ASN A 466 10.02 -25.92 -26.18
CA ASN A 466 10.10 -26.92 -25.11
C ASN A 466 8.71 -27.16 -24.46
N VAL A 467 7.94 -26.12 -24.19
CA VAL A 467 6.58 -26.27 -23.65
C VAL A 467 5.64 -26.93 -24.68
N GLU A 468 5.71 -26.52 -25.94
CA GLU A 468 4.86 -27.08 -27.01
C GLU A 468 5.10 -28.57 -27.27
N GLN A 469 6.34 -29.05 -27.10
CA GLN A 469 6.68 -30.45 -27.27
C GLN A 469 6.31 -31.32 -26.07
N ASN A 470 6.47 -30.79 -24.85
CA ASN A 470 6.44 -31.61 -23.63
C ASN A 470 5.19 -31.44 -22.79
N VAL A 471 4.35 -30.39 -23.03
CA VAL A 471 3.21 -30.08 -22.18
C VAL A 471 1.90 -30.18 -22.96
N THR A 472 0.89 -30.80 -22.34
CA THR A 472 -0.52 -30.69 -22.75
C THR A 472 -1.29 -29.86 -21.75
N PHE A 473 -1.99 -28.83 -22.21
CA PHE A 473 -2.94 -28.10 -21.39
C PHE A 473 -4.28 -28.85 -21.33
N LEU A 474 -4.75 -29.10 -20.12
CA LEU A 474 -5.94 -29.89 -19.85
C LEU A 474 -6.93 -29.09 -19.00
N TYR A 475 -8.15 -28.92 -19.51
CA TYR A 475 -9.24 -28.29 -18.77
C TYR A 475 -10.60 -28.85 -19.16
N LYS A 476 -11.59 -28.58 -18.29
CA LYS A 476 -12.99 -28.95 -18.53
C LYS A 476 -13.84 -27.72 -18.74
N SER A 477 -14.81 -27.76 -19.63
CA SER A 477 -15.85 -26.76 -19.85
C SER A 477 -17.22 -27.35 -19.53
N PHE A 478 -18.10 -26.55 -18.90
CA PHE A 478 -19.48 -26.90 -18.68
C PHE A 478 -20.35 -25.64 -18.69
N GLU A 479 -21.25 -25.47 -19.68
CA GLU A 479 -22.16 -24.32 -19.85
C GLU A 479 -21.43 -22.94 -19.87
N ARG A 480 -20.12 -22.93 -20.12
CA ARG A 480 -19.24 -21.73 -20.04
C ARG A 480 -18.37 -21.57 -21.30
N GLN A 481 -18.96 -21.69 -22.46
CA GLN A 481 -18.25 -21.67 -23.75
C GLN A 481 -17.37 -20.41 -23.96
N ASN A 482 -17.82 -19.24 -23.51
CA ASN A 482 -17.04 -18.00 -23.66
C ASN A 482 -15.75 -18.04 -22.88
N GLN A 483 -15.77 -18.59 -21.67
CA GLN A 483 -14.61 -18.76 -20.82
C GLN A 483 -13.63 -19.76 -21.46
N ALA A 484 -14.11 -20.92 -21.87
CA ALA A 484 -13.30 -21.93 -22.55
C ALA A 484 -12.63 -21.39 -23.83
N LYS A 485 -13.38 -20.63 -24.66
CA LYS A 485 -12.84 -19.96 -25.86
C LYS A 485 -11.81 -18.88 -25.52
N ARG A 486 -11.98 -18.17 -24.40
CA ARG A 486 -11.05 -17.14 -23.93
C ARG A 486 -9.76 -17.78 -23.47
N LEU A 487 -9.81 -18.86 -22.68
CA LEU A 487 -8.63 -19.62 -22.27
C LEU A 487 -7.91 -20.18 -23.50
N TYR A 488 -8.60 -20.81 -24.44
CA TYR A 488 -7.99 -21.27 -25.70
C TYR A 488 -7.21 -20.17 -26.42
N LYS A 489 -7.81 -18.98 -26.61
CA LYS A 489 -7.14 -17.83 -27.25
C LYS A 489 -5.93 -17.36 -26.44
N CYS A 490 -6.00 -17.42 -25.11
CA CYS A 490 -4.89 -17.10 -24.23
C CYS A 490 -3.75 -18.10 -24.46
N LEU A 491 -4.01 -19.41 -24.46
CA LEU A 491 -3.00 -20.43 -24.66
C LEU A 491 -2.32 -20.30 -26.03
N ARG A 492 -3.10 -20.07 -27.11
CA ARG A 492 -2.54 -19.85 -28.47
C ARG A 492 -1.68 -18.59 -28.58
N ARG A 493 -1.94 -17.58 -27.75
CA ARG A 493 -1.11 -16.37 -27.69
C ARG A 493 0.27 -16.62 -27.05
N TYR A 494 0.34 -17.50 -26.04
CA TYR A 494 1.59 -17.80 -25.32
C TYR A 494 2.35 -18.95 -25.96
N TYR A 495 1.64 -19.98 -26.41
CA TYR A 495 2.18 -21.22 -26.95
C TYR A 495 1.35 -21.63 -28.18
N PRO A 496 1.70 -21.11 -29.38
CA PRO A 496 0.86 -21.24 -30.58
C PRO A 496 0.55 -22.68 -30.99
N LYS A 497 1.47 -23.64 -30.76
CA LYS A 497 1.36 -25.03 -31.19
C LYS A 497 1.21 -26.03 -30.04
N VAL A 498 1.01 -25.56 -28.79
CA VAL A 498 0.88 -26.47 -27.64
C VAL A 498 -0.35 -27.38 -27.78
N LYS A 499 -0.26 -28.62 -27.32
CA LYS A 499 -1.40 -29.55 -27.28
C LYS A 499 -2.40 -29.11 -26.22
N ILE A 500 -3.70 -29.09 -26.61
CA ILE A 500 -4.81 -28.72 -25.73
C ILE A 500 -5.85 -29.83 -25.77
N VAL A 501 -6.25 -30.32 -24.60
CA VAL A 501 -7.35 -31.29 -24.44
C VAL A 501 -8.41 -30.66 -23.57
N ILE A 502 -9.64 -30.61 -24.11
CA ILE A 502 -10.82 -30.03 -23.44
C ILE A 502 -11.87 -31.13 -23.29
N ALA A 503 -12.34 -31.39 -22.07
CA ALA A 503 -13.55 -32.15 -21.86
C ALA A 503 -14.77 -31.20 -21.83
N ASP A 504 -15.77 -31.42 -22.65
CA ASP A 504 -16.98 -30.61 -22.66
C ASP A 504 -18.20 -31.50 -22.42
N ASP A 505 -18.95 -31.20 -21.35
CA ASP A 505 -20.21 -31.86 -21.04
C ASP A 505 -21.39 -30.87 -20.99
N SER A 506 -21.28 -29.79 -21.78
CA SER A 506 -22.32 -28.78 -21.95
C SER A 506 -23.52 -29.31 -22.73
N SER A 507 -24.67 -28.68 -22.52
CA SER A 507 -25.90 -28.98 -23.28
C SER A 507 -25.77 -28.69 -24.79
N MET A 508 -24.98 -27.66 -25.11
CA MET A 508 -24.57 -27.36 -26.49
C MET A 508 -23.09 -27.63 -26.65
N PRO A 509 -22.65 -28.41 -27.67
CA PRO A 509 -21.27 -28.73 -27.89
C PRO A 509 -20.37 -27.50 -28.02
N LEU A 510 -19.20 -27.52 -27.35
CA LEU A 510 -18.20 -26.49 -27.48
C LEU A 510 -17.57 -26.52 -28.89
N VAL A 511 -17.69 -25.43 -29.62
CA VAL A 511 -17.07 -25.27 -30.94
C VAL A 511 -16.00 -24.21 -30.88
N ILE A 512 -14.76 -24.60 -31.16
CA ILE A 512 -13.59 -23.74 -31.32
C ILE A 512 -13.05 -23.93 -32.75
N ASP A 513 -11.81 -23.65 -33.02
CA ASP A 513 -11.22 -23.80 -34.35
C ASP A 513 -11.10 -25.29 -34.76
N LYS A 514 -11.89 -25.71 -35.75
CA LYS A 514 -11.84 -27.08 -36.26
C LYS A 514 -10.58 -27.41 -37.07
N LYS A 515 -9.77 -26.41 -37.45
CA LYS A 515 -8.54 -26.59 -38.23
C LYS A 515 -7.30 -26.76 -37.33
N ASP A 516 -7.45 -26.53 -36.04
CA ASP A 516 -6.33 -26.65 -35.10
C ASP A 516 -6.02 -28.14 -34.79
N GLN A 517 -4.94 -28.66 -35.37
CA GLN A 517 -4.54 -30.07 -35.22
C GLN A 517 -4.04 -30.39 -33.78
N ASN A 518 -3.68 -29.39 -33.01
CA ASN A 518 -3.22 -29.54 -31.62
C ASN A 518 -4.35 -29.33 -30.59
N LEU A 519 -5.60 -29.28 -31.05
CA LEU A 519 -6.78 -29.16 -30.19
C LEU A 519 -7.61 -30.44 -30.24
N THR A 520 -7.84 -31.05 -29.09
CA THR A 520 -8.80 -32.18 -28.94
C THR A 520 -9.93 -31.74 -28.02
N ILE A 521 -11.16 -31.80 -28.51
CA ILE A 521 -12.38 -31.57 -27.73
C ILE A 521 -13.13 -32.89 -27.57
N LEU A 522 -13.29 -33.34 -26.33
CA LEU A 522 -14.05 -34.53 -25.97
C LEU A 522 -15.46 -34.11 -25.57
N GLN A 523 -16.42 -34.41 -26.41
CA GLN A 523 -17.83 -34.23 -26.06
C GLN A 523 -18.27 -35.38 -25.16
N LEU A 524 -18.74 -35.08 -23.98
CA LEU A 524 -19.27 -36.04 -23.01
C LEU A 524 -20.79 -35.87 -22.83
N PRO A 525 -21.48 -36.87 -22.27
CA PRO A 525 -22.89 -36.72 -21.92
C PRO A 525 -23.11 -35.52 -21.02
N PHE A 526 -24.23 -34.85 -21.15
CA PHE A 526 -24.57 -33.65 -20.39
C PHE A 526 -24.39 -33.85 -18.90
N ASN A 527 -23.73 -32.89 -18.26
CA ASN A 527 -23.48 -32.85 -16.81
C ASN A 527 -22.83 -34.13 -16.26
N SER A 528 -21.83 -34.66 -16.97
CA SER A 528 -21.07 -35.85 -16.58
C SER A 528 -20.23 -35.65 -15.32
N GLY A 529 -19.92 -34.39 -14.91
CA GLY A 529 -19.15 -34.03 -13.75
C GLY A 529 -17.68 -33.75 -14.04
N LEU A 530 -17.05 -33.02 -13.11
CA LEU A 530 -15.68 -32.54 -13.27
C LEU A 530 -14.66 -33.69 -13.26
N GLY A 531 -14.74 -34.58 -12.29
CA GLY A 531 -13.81 -35.70 -12.15
C GLY A 531 -13.86 -36.64 -13.35
N LYS A 532 -15.06 -37.00 -13.82
CA LYS A 532 -15.23 -37.84 -15.04
C LYS A 532 -14.68 -37.14 -16.28
N GLY A 533 -14.95 -35.86 -16.44
CA GLY A 533 -14.45 -35.08 -17.56
C GLY A 533 -12.91 -35.06 -17.62
N LEU A 534 -12.27 -34.78 -16.50
CA LEU A 534 -10.81 -34.76 -16.38
C LEU A 534 -10.19 -36.16 -16.55
N ALA A 535 -10.83 -37.22 -16.02
CA ALA A 535 -10.38 -38.60 -16.20
C ALA A 535 -10.36 -39.02 -17.68
N GLU A 536 -11.45 -38.71 -18.43
CA GLU A 536 -11.53 -39.02 -19.84
C GLU A 536 -10.55 -38.16 -20.69
N ALA A 537 -10.38 -36.89 -20.34
CA ALA A 537 -9.41 -36.02 -21.01
C ALA A 537 -7.97 -36.48 -20.78
N LEU A 538 -7.63 -36.96 -19.59
CA LEU A 538 -6.28 -37.45 -19.26
C LEU A 538 -5.88 -38.66 -20.13
N LYS A 539 -6.83 -39.50 -20.56
CA LYS A 539 -6.58 -40.60 -21.47
C LYS A 539 -6.05 -40.16 -22.85
N ARG A 540 -6.34 -38.91 -23.24
CA ARG A 540 -5.93 -38.31 -24.53
C ARG A 540 -4.60 -37.58 -24.48
N VAL A 541 -4.02 -37.43 -23.31
CA VAL A 541 -2.70 -36.78 -23.14
C VAL A 541 -1.60 -37.70 -23.64
N THR A 542 -0.67 -37.16 -24.43
CA THR A 542 0.46 -37.90 -25.02
C THR A 542 1.83 -37.30 -24.67
N THR A 543 1.86 -36.21 -23.91
CA THR A 543 3.06 -35.48 -23.49
C THR A 543 3.49 -35.90 -22.08
N ASP A 544 4.75 -35.63 -21.73
CA ASP A 544 5.33 -36.02 -20.45
C ASP A 544 4.78 -35.20 -19.28
N TYR A 545 4.21 -34.01 -19.57
CA TYR A 545 3.68 -33.10 -18.55
C TYR A 545 2.26 -32.62 -18.91
N VAL A 546 1.47 -32.37 -17.89
CA VAL A 546 0.12 -31.80 -17.98
C VAL A 546 0.07 -30.49 -17.24
N MET A 547 -0.37 -29.42 -17.90
CA MET A 547 -0.79 -28.19 -17.25
C MET A 547 -2.30 -28.20 -17.03
N ARG A 548 -2.72 -28.47 -15.80
CA ARG A 548 -4.13 -28.48 -15.41
C ARG A 548 -4.58 -27.05 -15.12
N MET A 549 -5.69 -26.62 -15.70
CA MET A 549 -6.31 -25.30 -15.49
C MET A 549 -7.84 -25.40 -15.39
N ASP A 550 -8.49 -24.39 -14.79
CA ASP A 550 -9.92 -24.19 -14.91
C ASP A 550 -10.24 -23.29 -16.13
N ASP A 551 -11.42 -23.42 -16.71
CA ASP A 551 -11.81 -22.69 -17.94
C ASP A 551 -11.90 -21.17 -17.78
N ASP A 552 -11.93 -20.67 -16.54
CA ASP A 552 -11.91 -19.25 -16.18
C ASP A 552 -10.56 -18.72 -15.69
N GLU A 553 -9.49 -19.43 -15.97
CA GLU A 553 -8.11 -19.02 -15.68
C GLU A 553 -7.39 -18.54 -16.94
N LEU A 554 -6.51 -17.55 -16.80
CA LEU A 554 -5.71 -17.03 -17.90
C LEU A 554 -4.23 -16.97 -17.49
N LEU A 555 -3.36 -17.33 -18.43
CA LEU A 555 -1.93 -17.12 -18.26
C LEU A 555 -1.60 -15.63 -18.26
N THR A 556 -0.58 -15.25 -17.50
CA THR A 556 0.02 -13.92 -17.45
C THR A 556 1.52 -14.02 -17.76
N PRO A 557 2.23 -12.93 -18.02
CA PRO A 557 3.69 -12.97 -18.12
C PRO A 557 4.40 -13.55 -16.88
N LYS A 558 3.70 -13.53 -15.74
CA LYS A 558 4.20 -14.08 -14.47
C LYS A 558 3.79 -15.54 -14.24
N SER A 559 3.04 -16.16 -15.14
CA SER A 559 2.76 -17.60 -15.03
C SER A 559 3.99 -18.46 -15.26
N LYS A 560 4.92 -18.02 -16.13
CA LYS A 560 6.25 -18.63 -16.32
C LYS A 560 6.22 -20.16 -16.46
N VAL A 561 5.27 -20.70 -17.24
CA VAL A 561 5.10 -22.16 -17.40
C VAL A 561 6.38 -22.84 -17.87
N HIS A 562 7.15 -22.19 -18.73
CA HIS A 562 8.45 -22.66 -19.21
C HIS A 562 9.50 -22.82 -18.08
N ASP A 563 9.51 -21.92 -17.10
CA ASP A 563 10.41 -22.02 -15.94
C ASP A 563 9.99 -23.18 -15.02
N GLN A 564 8.67 -23.40 -14.87
CA GLN A 564 8.15 -24.52 -14.08
C GLN A 564 8.44 -25.87 -14.78
N LEU A 565 8.37 -25.90 -16.11
CA LEU A 565 8.76 -27.10 -16.87
C LEU A 565 10.24 -27.41 -16.68
N LYS A 566 11.13 -26.44 -16.84
CA LYS A 566 12.57 -26.61 -16.59
C LYS A 566 12.84 -27.05 -15.15
N TYR A 567 12.11 -26.49 -14.19
CA TYR A 567 12.24 -26.90 -12.79
C TYR A 567 11.89 -28.39 -12.60
N LEU A 568 10.77 -28.88 -13.15
CA LEU A 568 10.42 -30.29 -13.09
C LEU A 568 11.42 -31.16 -13.86
N GLN A 569 11.92 -30.74 -15.02
CA GLN A 569 12.91 -31.44 -15.78
C GLN A 569 14.22 -31.62 -14.99
N LYS A 570 14.61 -30.62 -14.19
CA LYS A 570 15.82 -30.66 -13.34
C LYS A 570 15.60 -31.46 -12.05
N ASN A 571 14.45 -31.33 -11.40
CA ASN A 571 14.17 -31.92 -10.08
C ASN A 571 13.28 -33.15 -10.23
N THR A 572 13.91 -34.31 -10.43
CA THR A 572 13.20 -35.59 -10.70
C THR A 572 12.38 -36.11 -9.54
N ASP A 573 12.72 -35.71 -8.31
CA ASP A 573 11.98 -36.05 -7.08
C ASP A 573 10.71 -35.24 -6.86
N VAL A 574 10.48 -34.22 -7.69
CA VAL A 574 9.26 -33.40 -7.64
C VAL A 574 8.33 -33.81 -8.78
N ASP A 575 7.10 -34.10 -8.44
CA ASP A 575 6.07 -34.53 -9.39
C ASP A 575 5.21 -33.40 -9.91
N LEU A 576 4.94 -32.38 -9.05
CA LEU A 576 3.95 -31.35 -9.31
C LEU A 576 4.41 -29.99 -8.80
N VAL A 577 4.23 -28.95 -9.63
CA VAL A 577 4.42 -27.54 -9.24
C VAL A 577 3.09 -26.80 -9.32
N GLY A 578 2.62 -26.28 -8.18
CA GLY A 578 1.43 -25.46 -8.07
C GLY A 578 1.70 -23.99 -8.38
N PHE A 579 0.70 -23.34 -8.97
CA PHE A 579 0.70 -21.92 -9.26
C PHE A 579 -0.17 -21.16 -8.27
N GLN A 580 0.15 -19.88 -8.06
CA GLN A 580 -0.73 -18.99 -7.35
C GLN A 580 -1.89 -18.51 -8.25
N VAL A 581 -3.00 -18.19 -7.62
CA VAL A 581 -4.18 -17.66 -8.28
C VAL A 581 -4.42 -16.23 -7.81
N THR A 582 -4.51 -15.29 -8.75
CA THR A 582 -4.89 -13.91 -8.46
C THR A 582 -6.29 -13.63 -8.97
N HIS A 583 -7.12 -12.96 -8.15
CA HIS A 583 -8.43 -12.46 -8.54
C HIS A 583 -8.36 -10.96 -8.83
N LEU A 584 -9.41 -10.43 -9.50
CA LEU A 584 -9.52 -8.97 -9.75
C LEU A 584 -9.54 -8.15 -8.45
N ASP A 585 -10.09 -8.73 -7.39
CA ASP A 585 -10.50 -8.05 -6.16
C ASP A 585 -9.79 -8.54 -4.89
N LYS A 586 -8.92 -9.58 -4.97
CA LYS A 586 -8.34 -10.19 -3.77
C LYS A 586 -6.82 -10.38 -3.86
N LYS A 587 -6.18 -10.26 -2.69
CA LYS A 587 -4.77 -10.57 -2.48
C LYS A 587 -4.44 -12.02 -2.81
N ARG A 588 -3.17 -12.29 -3.09
CA ARG A 588 -2.58 -13.62 -3.29
C ARG A 588 -3.07 -14.61 -2.22
N LEU A 589 -3.52 -15.79 -2.65
CA LEU A 589 -4.07 -16.83 -1.78
C LEU A 589 -2.99 -17.74 -1.15
N ILE A 590 -1.71 -17.38 -1.19
CA ILE A 590 -0.57 -18.18 -0.74
C ILE A 590 -0.78 -18.73 0.66
N ASP A 591 -1.08 -17.84 1.61
CA ASP A 591 -1.17 -18.21 3.04
C ASP A 591 -2.29 -19.20 3.32
N ARG A 592 -3.32 -19.22 2.49
CA ARG A 592 -4.44 -20.15 2.65
C ARG A 592 -4.02 -21.58 2.35
N TYR A 593 -3.23 -21.80 1.32
CA TYR A 593 -2.81 -23.15 0.91
C TYR A 593 -1.68 -23.68 1.78
N ARG A 594 -0.77 -22.86 2.24
CA ARG A 594 0.29 -23.23 3.20
C ARG A 594 -0.25 -23.75 4.53
N ARG A 595 -1.40 -23.26 4.97
CA ARG A 595 -2.02 -23.66 6.25
C ARG A 595 -2.88 -24.92 6.15
N ILE A 596 -3.08 -25.48 4.96
CA ILE A 596 -3.84 -26.72 4.82
C ILE A 596 -2.94 -27.87 5.25
N GLN A 597 -3.30 -28.49 6.36
CA GLN A 597 -2.73 -29.75 6.82
C GLN A 597 -3.73 -30.88 6.55
N MET A 598 -3.24 -32.03 6.17
CA MET A 598 -4.00 -33.25 5.98
C MET A 598 -3.48 -34.30 6.95
N ASN A 599 -4.37 -35.17 7.41
CA ASN A 599 -3.98 -36.26 8.31
C ASN A 599 -3.31 -37.41 7.52
N LYS A 600 -2.25 -37.07 6.79
CA LYS A 600 -1.44 -37.98 5.95
C LYS A 600 0.03 -37.59 5.99
N VAL A 601 0.90 -38.61 5.89
CA VAL A 601 2.34 -38.42 5.82
C VAL A 601 2.73 -38.17 4.36
N LEU A 602 3.46 -37.08 4.10
CA LEU A 602 4.04 -36.80 2.79
C LEU A 602 5.36 -37.56 2.60
N LYS A 603 5.75 -37.85 1.34
CA LYS A 603 7.07 -38.40 1.02
C LYS A 603 8.20 -37.49 1.47
N ILE A 604 8.04 -36.19 1.31
CA ILE A 604 8.94 -35.14 1.77
C ILE A 604 8.13 -34.23 2.69
N PRO A 605 8.59 -33.91 3.91
CA PRO A 605 7.83 -33.11 4.86
C PRO A 605 7.38 -31.76 4.29
N ALA A 606 6.16 -31.35 4.62
CA ALA A 606 5.68 -30.02 4.26
C ALA A 606 6.56 -28.93 4.88
N GLY A 607 6.81 -27.85 4.13
CA GLY A 607 7.74 -26.79 4.50
C GLY A 607 9.18 -27.01 4.05
N THR A 608 9.54 -28.24 3.60
CA THR A 608 10.85 -28.49 2.98
C THR A 608 10.97 -27.66 1.69
N VAL A 609 12.11 -27.02 1.48
CA VAL A 609 12.37 -26.22 0.29
C VAL A 609 13.27 -27.02 -0.67
N ILE A 610 12.80 -27.23 -1.90
CA ILE A 610 13.52 -27.91 -2.97
C ILE A 610 13.77 -26.89 -4.08
N ASP A 611 15.03 -26.52 -4.28
CA ASP A 611 15.45 -25.57 -5.33
C ASP A 611 14.55 -24.29 -5.36
N GLY A 612 14.35 -23.72 -4.17
CA GLY A 612 13.58 -22.47 -3.97
C GLY A 612 12.06 -22.61 -3.92
N LYS A 613 11.49 -23.82 -4.00
CA LYS A 613 10.05 -24.08 -3.91
C LYS A 613 9.70 -24.91 -2.68
N GLU A 614 8.64 -24.54 -2.00
CA GLU A 614 8.21 -25.18 -0.75
C GLU A 614 7.28 -26.38 -1.02
N VAL A 615 7.55 -27.49 -0.36
CA VAL A 615 6.68 -28.68 -0.35
C VAL A 615 5.41 -28.39 0.44
N ILE A 616 4.25 -28.65 -0.17
CA ILE A 616 2.94 -28.40 0.45
C ILE A 616 1.98 -29.58 0.22
N TYR A 617 0.97 -29.71 1.10
CA TYR A 617 -0.06 -30.73 0.96
C TYR A 617 -0.97 -30.50 -0.25
N LYS A 618 -1.34 -29.25 -0.52
CA LYS A 618 -2.33 -28.91 -1.53
C LYS A 618 -2.09 -27.52 -2.12
N PRO A 619 -1.66 -27.43 -3.39
CA PRO A 619 -1.65 -26.17 -4.12
C PRO A 619 -3.07 -25.73 -4.55
N ALA A 620 -3.15 -24.59 -5.25
CA ALA A 620 -4.35 -24.23 -5.98
C ALA A 620 -4.66 -25.24 -7.09
N ASN A 621 -5.90 -25.19 -7.61
CA ASN A 621 -6.37 -26.10 -8.67
C ASN A 621 -5.77 -25.76 -10.06
N VAL A 622 -4.59 -25.18 -10.09
CA VAL A 622 -3.80 -24.89 -11.27
C VAL A 622 -2.37 -25.32 -11.03
N TYR A 623 -1.89 -26.26 -11.80
CA TYR A 623 -0.59 -26.90 -11.58
C TYR A 623 -0.02 -27.54 -12.85
N LEU A 624 1.31 -27.57 -12.94
CA LEU A 624 2.06 -28.38 -13.89
C LEU A 624 2.52 -29.67 -13.20
N VAL A 625 2.27 -30.82 -13.81
CA VAL A 625 2.50 -32.13 -13.20
C VAL A 625 3.04 -33.13 -14.22
N ARG A 626 3.86 -34.09 -13.78
CA ARG A 626 4.26 -35.23 -14.60
C ARG A 626 3.04 -36.05 -14.96
N THR A 627 2.90 -36.41 -16.24
CA THR A 627 1.73 -37.16 -16.74
C THR A 627 1.63 -38.53 -16.08
N GLU A 628 2.76 -39.18 -15.83
CA GLU A 628 2.81 -40.48 -15.16
C GLU A 628 2.27 -40.36 -13.70
N SER A 629 2.78 -39.40 -12.95
CA SER A 629 2.34 -39.13 -11.57
C SER A 629 0.88 -38.77 -11.51
N LEU A 630 0.38 -37.98 -12.47
CA LEU A 630 -1.02 -37.64 -12.58
C LEU A 630 -1.89 -38.87 -12.89
N ARG A 631 -1.43 -39.77 -13.77
CA ARG A 631 -2.14 -41.04 -14.07
C ARG A 631 -2.13 -41.99 -12.89
N LYS A 632 -1.05 -42.04 -12.11
CA LYS A 632 -0.97 -42.84 -10.87
C LYS A 632 -2.03 -42.44 -9.86
N VAL A 633 -2.24 -41.17 -9.63
CA VAL A 633 -3.28 -40.66 -8.73
C VAL A 633 -4.64 -40.73 -9.39
N GLY A 634 -4.77 -40.31 -10.65
CA GLY A 634 -6.00 -40.25 -11.44
C GLY A 634 -7.05 -39.29 -10.87
N TYR A 635 -8.13 -39.07 -11.61
CA TYR A 635 -9.31 -38.31 -11.14
C TYR A 635 -10.45 -39.26 -10.80
N ASP A 636 -11.18 -38.94 -9.70
CA ASP A 636 -12.35 -39.74 -9.32
C ASP A 636 -13.58 -39.33 -10.14
N SER A 637 -14.08 -40.26 -10.96
CA SER A 637 -15.22 -40.03 -11.87
C SER A 637 -16.55 -39.77 -11.16
N ASN A 638 -16.66 -40.07 -9.85
CA ASN A 638 -17.87 -39.80 -9.07
C ASN A 638 -17.94 -38.36 -8.55
N ILE A 639 -16.84 -37.61 -8.60
CA ILE A 639 -16.79 -36.21 -8.14
C ILE A 639 -17.33 -35.28 -9.23
N ARG A 640 -18.30 -34.47 -8.87
CA ARG A 640 -18.96 -33.55 -9.80
C ARG A 640 -18.38 -32.15 -9.79
N MET A 641 -17.87 -31.65 -8.63
CA MET A 641 -17.51 -30.25 -8.44
C MET A 641 -16.19 -30.01 -7.68
N ILE A 642 -15.90 -30.77 -6.63
CA ILE A 642 -14.78 -30.50 -5.71
C ILE A 642 -13.65 -31.52 -5.83
N ASP A 643 -13.25 -31.82 -7.07
CA ASP A 643 -12.22 -32.78 -7.42
C ASP A 643 -10.87 -32.53 -6.71
N HIS A 644 -10.49 -31.26 -6.53
CA HIS A 644 -9.19 -30.89 -6.00
C HIS A 644 -8.98 -31.26 -4.52
N HIS A 645 -10.06 -31.34 -3.72
CA HIS A 645 -9.95 -31.81 -2.34
C HIS A 645 -9.67 -33.31 -2.27
N GLU A 646 -10.41 -34.07 -3.05
CA GLU A 646 -10.30 -35.51 -3.13
C GLU A 646 -8.98 -35.93 -3.82
N PHE A 647 -8.64 -35.28 -4.92
CA PHE A 647 -7.41 -35.51 -5.64
C PHE A 647 -6.18 -35.33 -4.75
N PHE A 648 -6.02 -34.18 -4.07
CA PHE A 648 -4.86 -33.93 -3.23
C PHE A 648 -4.85 -34.76 -1.95
N TYR A 649 -6.00 -35.20 -1.47
CA TYR A 649 -6.05 -36.18 -0.37
C TYR A 649 -5.45 -37.52 -0.78
N ARG A 650 -5.72 -38.04 -2.00
CA ARG A 650 -5.10 -39.25 -2.53
C ARG A 650 -3.64 -39.02 -2.95
N ALA A 651 -3.33 -37.86 -3.48
CA ALA A 651 -1.99 -37.49 -3.92
C ALA A 651 -0.99 -37.37 -2.75
N ALA A 652 -1.47 -36.99 -1.56
CA ALA A 652 -0.64 -36.88 -0.36
C ALA A 652 0.02 -38.24 -0.02
N GLY A 653 1.35 -38.26 0.03
CA GLY A 653 2.17 -39.46 0.22
C GLY A 653 2.46 -40.29 -1.06
N GLU A 654 1.74 -39.99 -2.17
CA GLU A 654 1.97 -40.66 -3.46
C GLU A 654 2.84 -39.86 -4.43
N ILE A 655 2.72 -38.53 -4.39
CA ILE A 655 3.49 -37.61 -5.21
C ILE A 655 4.05 -36.45 -4.37
N VAL A 656 5.12 -35.84 -4.82
CA VAL A 656 5.71 -34.65 -4.21
C VAL A 656 5.20 -33.39 -4.90
N SER A 657 4.46 -32.57 -4.15
CA SER A 657 3.87 -31.32 -4.62
C SER A 657 4.59 -30.12 -4.01
N VAL A 658 5.05 -29.20 -4.84
CA VAL A 658 5.66 -27.94 -4.40
C VAL A 658 4.84 -26.73 -4.87
N MET A 659 5.02 -25.57 -4.24
CA MET A 659 4.38 -24.32 -4.60
C MET A 659 5.41 -23.30 -5.08
N ASP A 660 5.17 -22.71 -6.25
CA ASP A 660 5.90 -21.52 -6.66
C ASP A 660 5.20 -20.25 -6.18
N SER A 661 5.89 -19.47 -5.33
CA SER A 661 5.38 -18.23 -4.79
C SER A 661 5.36 -17.08 -5.80
N GLU A 662 6.12 -17.18 -6.90
CA GLU A 662 6.30 -16.15 -7.91
C GLU A 662 5.47 -16.39 -9.18
N ALA A 663 5.08 -17.63 -9.45
CA ALA A 663 4.28 -18.00 -10.62
C ALA A 663 2.78 -17.93 -10.32
N TYR A 664 2.03 -17.14 -11.09
CA TYR A 664 0.58 -17.03 -10.87
C TYR A 664 -0.24 -16.88 -12.17
N VAL A 665 -1.49 -17.33 -12.10
CA VAL A 665 -2.52 -17.18 -13.13
C VAL A 665 -3.59 -16.19 -12.68
N LEU A 666 -4.29 -15.59 -13.64
CA LEU A 666 -5.43 -14.72 -13.42
C LEU A 666 -6.71 -15.54 -13.42
N HIS A 667 -7.44 -15.59 -12.31
CA HIS A 667 -8.77 -16.23 -12.20
C HIS A 667 -9.87 -15.21 -12.50
N CYS A 668 -10.64 -15.49 -13.55
CA CYS A 668 -11.65 -14.60 -14.12
C CYS A 668 -13.08 -15.04 -13.75
N HIS A 669 -13.33 -15.30 -12.47
CA HIS A 669 -14.67 -15.69 -12.00
C HIS A 669 -15.68 -14.57 -12.22
N ASN A 670 -16.74 -14.82 -13.02
CA ASN A 670 -17.81 -13.87 -13.24
C ASN A 670 -18.94 -14.06 -12.22
N TRP A 671 -19.29 -12.99 -11.52
CA TRP A 671 -20.31 -13.00 -10.46
C TRP A 671 -21.74 -13.06 -10.99
N PHE A 672 -21.93 -12.79 -12.30
CA PHE A 672 -23.22 -12.74 -12.97
C PHE A 672 -23.45 -13.95 -13.88
N GLU A 673 -22.83 -15.10 -13.55
CA GLU A 673 -23.05 -16.38 -14.25
C GLU A 673 -24.54 -16.77 -14.30
N SER A 674 -24.91 -17.66 -15.23
CA SER A 674 -26.30 -18.07 -15.41
C SER A 674 -26.85 -18.76 -14.17
N ARG A 675 -28.16 -18.67 -13.95
CA ARG A 675 -28.83 -19.35 -12.83
C ARG A 675 -28.74 -20.86 -12.96
N ASP A 676 -28.83 -21.35 -14.17
CA ASP A 676 -28.77 -22.79 -14.44
C ASP A 676 -27.38 -23.33 -14.04
N TYR A 677 -26.31 -22.61 -14.44
CA TYR A 677 -24.95 -22.94 -14.00
C TYR A 677 -24.80 -22.91 -12.49
N GLU A 678 -25.33 -21.89 -11.80
CA GLU A 678 -25.30 -21.81 -10.33
C GLU A 678 -26.13 -22.95 -9.68
N GLY A 679 -27.20 -23.40 -10.29
CA GLY A 679 -28.01 -24.53 -9.86
C GLY A 679 -27.20 -25.84 -9.85
N TYR A 680 -26.46 -26.11 -10.91
CA TYR A 680 -25.57 -27.29 -10.99
C TYR A 680 -24.44 -27.30 -9.95
N ARG A 681 -23.99 -26.13 -9.49
CA ARG A 681 -22.98 -26.04 -8.43
C ARG A 681 -23.48 -26.48 -7.05
N SER A 682 -24.77 -26.71 -6.84
CA SER A 682 -25.31 -27.22 -5.57
C SER A 682 -24.84 -28.64 -5.24
N ALA A 683 -24.37 -29.41 -6.25
CA ALA A 683 -23.80 -30.75 -6.09
C ALA A 683 -22.55 -30.80 -5.20
N TYR A 684 -21.97 -29.64 -4.82
CA TYR A 684 -20.81 -29.60 -3.93
C TYR A 684 -21.06 -30.27 -2.56
N ARG A 685 -22.31 -30.28 -2.07
CA ARG A 685 -22.67 -30.92 -0.80
C ARG A 685 -22.65 -32.45 -0.92
N GLU A 686 -23.12 -32.97 -2.05
CA GLU A 686 -23.10 -34.40 -2.35
C GLU A 686 -21.66 -34.90 -2.44
N ASP A 687 -20.80 -34.16 -3.16
CA ASP A 687 -19.38 -34.46 -3.26
C ASP A 687 -18.70 -34.45 -1.87
N ALA A 688 -19.00 -33.46 -1.01
CA ALA A 688 -18.44 -33.37 0.33
C ALA A 688 -18.83 -34.58 1.16
N HIS A 689 -20.08 -35.01 1.15
CA HIS A 689 -20.54 -36.24 1.83
C HIS A 689 -19.85 -37.49 1.26
N TYR A 690 -19.73 -37.56 -0.08
CA TYR A 690 -19.04 -38.68 -0.71
C TYR A 690 -17.55 -38.75 -0.30
N ILE A 691 -16.84 -37.63 -0.28
CA ILE A 691 -15.43 -37.57 0.14
C ILE A 691 -15.26 -38.00 1.60
N VAL A 692 -16.10 -37.47 2.47
CA VAL A 692 -16.10 -37.84 3.91
C VAL A 692 -16.34 -39.33 4.08
N SER A 693 -17.38 -39.89 3.43
CA SER A 693 -17.71 -41.29 3.48
C SER A 693 -16.61 -42.19 2.91
N LYS A 694 -15.99 -41.81 1.81
CA LYS A 694 -14.96 -42.55 1.11
C LYS A 694 -13.64 -42.65 1.88
N HIS A 695 -13.27 -41.56 2.56
CA HIS A 695 -11.96 -41.40 3.19
C HIS A 695 -11.99 -41.41 4.73
N GLY A 696 -13.17 -41.44 5.34
CA GLY A 696 -13.33 -41.47 6.78
C GLY A 696 -12.87 -40.20 7.49
N ILE A 697 -13.05 -39.03 6.86
CA ILE A 697 -12.56 -37.71 7.34
C ILE A 697 -13.70 -36.73 7.63
#